data_7b90206ee4a7db50461b9dd41dad0ed3
#
_entry.id   7b90206ee4a7db50461b9dd41dad0ed3
#
_cell.length_a   1.000
_cell.length_b   1.000
_cell.length_c   1.000
_cell.angle_alpha   90.00
_cell.angle_beta   90.00
_cell.angle_gamma   90.00
#
_symmetry.space_group_name_H-M   'P 1'
#
loop_
_entity.id
_entity.type
_entity.pdbx_description
1 polymer ?
#
loop_
_entity_poly.entity_id
_entity_poly.type
_entity_poly.pdbx_seq_one_letter_code
_entity_poly.pdbx_strand_id
1 'polypeptide(L)'
;MRYMTTAEIREKYLNYFQEKGCKLVPSSSLIPDDPSLLLTSAGMVQFKPYFLQQKQLEAPYIGTTSVQKCVRTNDIDIIGTTGRHLSFFEMLGNFSFGAYFKEEMCAWAYDFSVNVLGLPPERLYFTVFEDDDETIEIWKNLGVPEDHISRLGEDDNFWRAGPTGPCGPCSEIYYDQGPEFGCGSPDCAPGCDCDRFLEYWNCVFTQYDGQEDGTLAPLPKKNIDTGMGLERMAAIMQGVQSNYETDVLRSLVAVGERLAGVTYGEDAETDLALRIIADHSRSVTFMIADGILPGNEGRGYVLRRRLRRAIMKAQLIGIEGHFLNEYVDEIVRLMGDVYPEIVENRELERGLIMAEEDRFGATLRQGQAYLEEALGKLEGDVLSGEEAFTLHDTYGFPIALTREIAGASGHSVDMDAFDAAMEAQRERARAAGAKDAEAAWSTYGGIYSDLLNELGPTEFIGYDATDAETRVLAVVVDGERVGTLAPGQTGEVVLAATPFYAEMGGEVGDTGVIENGEGRLYVLDTKAPEKGLFVHAVRAEEAGLAEGDTVVARVDANRRAAIERNHTATHILHAALRRVLGDHVKQAGSYVGPDRLRFDFTHFEACTPEQLAEVEREANEHIMSATPTTIYETSLEEARAAGVTGLFGEKYGEVVRVVEAGDLSRELCGGCHVNNTAEIGFLKITSESSVGANVRRIEAVTSYGALAYVNKVEAELKEAAATLRVPPFDVSERVAADQKALKEMRTKAKRAKDMVSDDMFSTLLSQVQLAPAGYPVIIARTEVRDGGQMRNMWDVVRSRMDAPGAMVVAGVNDGKPVLMAAGTDEAVAAGFNAGAIIKAMGPAIQGGGGGKPTMAQAGGKNPDGIDEALEIARNMIL
;
A
#
# COMPACT_ATOMS: atom_id res chain seq x y z
N MET A 1 -43.85 -16.33 8.34
CA MET A 1 -42.46 -16.80 8.43
C MET A 1 -42.00 -16.79 9.89
N ARG A 2 -41.15 -17.72 10.31
CA ARG A 2 -40.48 -17.67 11.63
C ARG A 2 -39.24 -16.84 11.49
N TYR A 3 -39.00 -15.90 12.41
CA TYR A 3 -37.75 -15.15 12.52
C TYR A 3 -36.58 -16.13 12.64
N MET A 4 -35.51 -15.89 11.89
CA MET A 4 -34.25 -16.63 11.97
C MET A 4 -33.06 -15.63 12.01
N THR A 5 -32.08 -15.93 12.85
CA THR A 5 -30.81 -15.19 12.86
C THR A 5 -29.95 -15.55 11.66
N THR A 6 -29.01 -14.69 11.29
CA THR A 6 -28.02 -14.95 10.24
C THR A 6 -27.25 -16.26 10.51
N ALA A 7 -26.91 -16.55 11.76
CA ALA A 7 -26.25 -17.81 12.16
C ALA A 7 -27.15 -19.04 11.91
N GLU A 8 -28.45 -18.99 12.30
CA GLU A 8 -29.41 -20.09 12.07
C GLU A 8 -29.59 -20.37 10.59
N ILE A 9 -29.64 -19.34 9.72
CA ILE A 9 -29.80 -19.52 8.27
C ILE A 9 -28.57 -20.21 7.70
N ARG A 10 -27.35 -19.75 8.09
CA ARG A 10 -26.07 -20.35 7.67
C ARG A 10 -26.01 -21.82 8.06
N GLU A 11 -26.29 -22.15 9.31
CA GLU A 11 -26.27 -23.52 9.81
C GLU A 11 -27.27 -24.42 9.07
N LYS A 12 -28.52 -23.96 8.88
CA LYS A 12 -29.56 -24.72 8.16
C LYS A 12 -29.15 -25.00 6.72
N TYR A 13 -28.56 -24.02 6.02
CA TYR A 13 -28.12 -24.20 4.63
C TYR A 13 -27.02 -25.26 4.53
N LEU A 14 -25.97 -25.12 5.34
CA LEU A 14 -24.86 -26.07 5.32
C LEU A 14 -25.28 -27.47 5.69
N ASN A 15 -26.09 -27.63 6.73
CA ASN A 15 -26.63 -28.95 7.14
C ASN A 15 -27.52 -29.57 6.06
N TYR A 16 -28.40 -28.79 5.42
CA TYR A 16 -29.27 -29.28 4.36
C TYR A 16 -28.48 -29.90 3.20
N PHE A 17 -27.43 -29.20 2.72
CA PHE A 17 -26.62 -29.71 1.62
C PHE A 17 -25.65 -30.83 2.05
N GLN A 18 -25.22 -30.88 3.29
CA GLN A 18 -24.49 -32.04 3.82
C GLN A 18 -25.40 -33.28 3.86
N GLU A 19 -26.66 -33.14 4.23
CA GLU A 19 -27.66 -34.24 4.18
C GLU A 19 -27.92 -34.70 2.74
N LYS A 20 -27.79 -33.85 1.73
CA LYS A 20 -27.83 -34.20 0.31
C LYS A 20 -26.55 -34.88 -0.19
N GLY A 21 -25.48 -34.97 0.63
CA GLY A 21 -24.23 -35.63 0.31
C GLY A 21 -23.11 -34.68 -0.17
N CYS A 22 -23.24 -33.39 0.05
CA CYS A 22 -22.18 -32.42 -0.23
C CYS A 22 -21.13 -32.38 0.90
N LYS A 23 -19.83 -32.26 0.53
CA LYS A 23 -18.73 -32.02 1.47
C LYS A 23 -18.78 -30.57 1.93
N LEU A 24 -18.75 -30.34 3.24
CA LEU A 24 -18.57 -29.00 3.77
C LEU A 24 -17.11 -28.55 3.52
N VAL A 25 -16.96 -27.40 2.87
CA VAL A 25 -15.65 -26.79 2.58
C VAL A 25 -15.60 -25.40 3.24
N PRO A 26 -14.54 -25.07 3.96
CA PRO A 26 -14.38 -23.74 4.57
C PRO A 26 -14.35 -22.61 3.52
N SER A 27 -14.62 -21.39 3.98
CA SER A 27 -14.41 -20.18 3.17
C SER A 27 -12.95 -20.09 2.73
N SER A 28 -12.72 -19.81 1.45
CA SER A 28 -11.37 -19.45 0.98
C SER A 28 -11.03 -17.99 1.34
N SER A 29 -9.74 -17.66 1.24
CA SER A 29 -9.26 -16.29 1.41
C SER A 29 -9.91 -15.34 0.38
N LEU A 30 -10.01 -14.06 0.77
CA LEU A 30 -10.36 -12.97 -0.14
C LEU A 30 -9.28 -12.71 -1.23
N ILE A 31 -8.08 -13.25 -1.05
CA ILE A 31 -7.03 -13.29 -2.07
C ILE A 31 -7.22 -14.59 -2.88
N PRO A 32 -7.76 -14.52 -4.11
CA PRO A 32 -7.99 -15.71 -4.92
C PRO A 32 -6.69 -16.32 -5.46
N ASP A 33 -6.71 -17.64 -5.75
CA ASP A 33 -5.64 -18.32 -6.48
C ASP A 33 -5.63 -17.96 -7.98
N ASP A 34 -6.76 -17.49 -8.49
CA ASP A 34 -6.93 -17.07 -9.87
C ASP A 34 -6.30 -15.68 -10.10
N PRO A 35 -5.22 -15.57 -10.90
CA PRO A 35 -4.53 -14.31 -11.14
C PRO A 35 -5.38 -13.30 -11.93
N SER A 36 -6.43 -13.75 -12.62
CA SER A 36 -7.36 -12.87 -13.35
C SER A 36 -8.29 -12.09 -12.42
N LEU A 37 -8.41 -12.48 -11.14
CA LEU A 37 -9.29 -11.87 -10.16
C LEU A 37 -8.51 -11.08 -9.12
N LEU A 38 -8.94 -9.87 -8.87
CA LEU A 38 -8.34 -9.03 -7.83
C LEU A 38 -8.70 -9.53 -6.42
N LEU A 39 -9.96 -9.89 -6.20
CA LEU A 39 -10.51 -10.36 -4.92
C LEU A 39 -11.53 -11.49 -5.19
N THR A 40 -11.74 -12.34 -4.19
CA THR A 40 -12.75 -13.38 -4.24
C THR A 40 -14.15 -12.74 -4.21
N SER A 41 -14.86 -12.80 -5.33
CA SER A 41 -16.13 -12.12 -5.56
C SER A 41 -17.34 -13.06 -5.56
N ALA A 42 -17.12 -14.39 -5.56
CA ALA A 42 -18.16 -15.42 -5.61
C ALA A 42 -17.69 -16.73 -4.96
N GLY A 43 -18.65 -17.55 -4.53
CA GLY A 43 -18.38 -18.83 -3.85
C GLY A 43 -17.67 -19.86 -4.71
N MET A 44 -17.87 -19.81 -6.02
CA MET A 44 -17.31 -20.77 -6.97
C MET A 44 -15.80 -20.61 -7.21
N VAL A 45 -15.22 -19.47 -6.86
CA VAL A 45 -13.82 -19.13 -7.22
C VAL A 45 -12.83 -20.22 -6.76
N GLN A 46 -12.98 -20.71 -5.54
CA GLN A 46 -12.15 -21.79 -4.99
C GLN A 46 -12.36 -23.14 -5.68
N PHE A 47 -13.48 -23.34 -6.40
CA PHE A 47 -13.85 -24.59 -7.06
C PHE A 47 -13.57 -24.60 -8.56
N LYS A 48 -13.02 -23.52 -9.14
CA LYS A 48 -12.71 -23.44 -10.58
C LYS A 48 -11.90 -24.64 -11.10
N PRO A 49 -10.88 -25.19 -10.39
CA PRO A 49 -10.17 -26.39 -10.82
C PRO A 49 -11.06 -27.66 -10.91
N TYR A 50 -12.11 -27.75 -10.10
CA TYR A 50 -13.06 -28.88 -10.15
C TYR A 50 -14.01 -28.76 -11.35
N PHE A 51 -14.48 -27.55 -11.66
CA PHE A 51 -15.31 -27.30 -12.87
C PHE A 51 -14.57 -27.63 -14.15
N LEU A 52 -13.26 -27.31 -14.21
CA LEU A 52 -12.38 -27.59 -15.32
C LEU A 52 -11.82 -29.03 -15.33
N GLN A 53 -12.25 -29.90 -14.42
CA GLN A 53 -11.79 -31.28 -14.25
C GLN A 53 -10.27 -31.43 -13.98
N GLN A 54 -9.61 -30.37 -13.52
CA GLN A 54 -8.21 -30.41 -13.09
C GLN A 54 -8.05 -31.08 -11.71
N LYS A 55 -9.12 -31.02 -10.90
CA LYS A 55 -9.25 -31.71 -9.62
C LYS A 55 -10.53 -32.56 -9.60
N GLN A 56 -10.55 -33.63 -8.82
CA GLN A 56 -11.71 -34.48 -8.62
C GLN A 56 -12.14 -34.46 -7.17
N LEU A 57 -13.45 -34.49 -6.95
CA LEU A 57 -14.03 -34.62 -5.62
C LEU A 57 -13.89 -36.05 -5.14
N GLU A 58 -13.50 -36.25 -3.91
CA GLU A 58 -13.31 -37.54 -3.26
C GLU A 58 -14.68 -38.20 -3.02
N ALA A 59 -14.77 -39.51 -3.28
CA ALA A 59 -15.95 -40.31 -2.89
C ALA A 59 -16.04 -40.36 -1.34
N PRO A 60 -17.27 -40.40 -0.75
CA PRO A 60 -18.57 -40.59 -1.39
C PRO A 60 -19.32 -39.29 -1.76
N TYR A 61 -18.69 -38.14 -1.73
CA TYR A 61 -19.38 -36.88 -1.90
C TYR A 61 -19.85 -36.66 -3.36
N ILE A 62 -21.02 -36.04 -3.50
CA ILE A 62 -21.61 -35.72 -4.80
C ILE A 62 -21.46 -34.25 -5.18
N GLY A 63 -20.95 -33.44 -4.27
CA GLY A 63 -20.73 -31.99 -4.44
C GLY A 63 -20.08 -31.39 -3.21
N THR A 64 -19.97 -30.07 -3.19
CA THR A 64 -19.50 -29.32 -2.02
C THR A 64 -20.54 -28.30 -1.59
N THR A 65 -20.48 -27.87 -0.33
CA THR A 65 -21.23 -26.72 0.19
C THR A 65 -20.31 -25.86 1.03
N SER A 66 -20.49 -24.55 0.96
CA SER A 66 -19.69 -23.59 1.71
C SER A 66 -20.47 -22.30 2.02
N VAL A 67 -19.99 -21.57 3.03
CA VAL A 67 -20.26 -20.15 3.18
C VAL A 67 -18.99 -19.40 2.81
N GLN A 68 -19.02 -18.63 1.74
CA GLN A 68 -17.83 -17.91 1.23
C GLN A 68 -17.94 -16.43 1.53
N LYS A 69 -16.92 -15.89 2.21
CA LYS A 69 -16.72 -14.43 2.30
C LYS A 69 -16.36 -13.86 0.94
N CYS A 70 -17.07 -12.82 0.51
CA CYS A 70 -16.91 -12.21 -0.80
C CYS A 70 -16.74 -10.70 -0.68
N VAL A 71 -15.89 -10.12 -1.55
CA VAL A 71 -15.74 -8.68 -1.72
C VAL A 71 -15.97 -8.30 -3.18
N ARG A 72 -16.92 -7.38 -3.40
CA ARG A 72 -17.15 -6.77 -4.72
C ARG A 72 -16.71 -5.31 -4.72
N THR A 73 -16.07 -4.88 -5.81
CA THR A 73 -15.46 -3.56 -5.93
C THR A 73 -16.25 -2.60 -6.82
N ASN A 74 -17.11 -3.13 -7.70
CA ASN A 74 -17.82 -2.37 -8.71
C ASN A 74 -18.88 -1.44 -8.10
N ASP A 75 -19.47 -1.83 -6.98
CA ASP A 75 -20.64 -1.17 -6.39
C ASP A 75 -20.27 -0.18 -5.27
N ILE A 76 -19.00 0.16 -5.08
CA ILE A 76 -18.55 0.96 -3.91
C ILE A 76 -19.26 2.31 -3.82
N ASP A 77 -19.64 2.90 -4.94
CA ASP A 77 -20.28 4.24 -4.97
C ASP A 77 -21.76 4.18 -4.58
N ILE A 78 -22.43 3.05 -4.80
CA ILE A 78 -23.85 2.83 -4.42
C ILE A 78 -24.02 2.22 -3.03
N ILE A 79 -22.93 1.80 -2.37
CA ILE A 79 -22.98 1.27 -1.00
C ILE A 79 -23.58 2.29 -0.05
N GLY A 80 -24.60 1.83 0.69
CA GLY A 80 -25.37 2.62 1.65
C GLY A 80 -26.54 3.38 1.04
N THR A 81 -26.54 3.67 -0.28
CA THR A 81 -27.66 4.34 -0.96
C THR A 81 -28.86 3.42 -1.21
N THR A 82 -28.60 2.12 -1.31
CA THR A 82 -29.62 1.07 -1.45
C THR A 82 -29.61 0.16 -0.23
N GLY A 83 -30.72 -0.49 0.04
CA GLY A 83 -30.84 -1.46 1.14
C GLY A 83 -30.19 -2.81 0.89
N ARG A 84 -29.92 -3.16 -0.39
CA ARG A 84 -29.53 -4.50 -0.86
C ARG A 84 -28.05 -4.66 -1.24
N HIS A 85 -27.29 -3.57 -1.48
CA HIS A 85 -25.89 -3.64 -1.91
C HIS A 85 -24.92 -3.54 -0.73
N LEU A 86 -23.96 -4.45 -0.72
CA LEU A 86 -22.89 -4.55 0.28
C LEU A 86 -21.55 -4.74 -0.43
N SER A 87 -20.48 -4.15 0.08
CA SER A 87 -19.13 -4.36 -0.47
C SER A 87 -18.47 -5.64 0.05
N PHE A 88 -18.89 -6.12 1.21
CA PHE A 88 -18.57 -7.42 1.79
C PHE A 88 -19.88 -8.16 2.11
N PHE A 89 -19.99 -9.43 1.72
CA PHE A 89 -21.14 -10.26 2.03
C PHE A 89 -20.75 -11.75 2.11
N GLU A 90 -21.60 -12.54 2.74
CA GLU A 90 -21.46 -13.98 2.82
C GLU A 90 -22.32 -14.64 1.74
N MET A 91 -21.70 -15.47 0.89
CA MET A 91 -22.38 -16.22 -0.16
C MET A 91 -22.47 -17.68 0.26
N LEU A 92 -23.69 -18.16 0.49
CA LEU A 92 -23.98 -19.57 0.70
C LEU A 92 -24.02 -20.26 -0.66
N GLY A 93 -23.26 -21.32 -0.84
CA GLY A 93 -23.13 -22.01 -2.11
C GLY A 93 -23.17 -23.54 -1.98
N ASN A 94 -23.74 -24.19 -2.99
CA ASN A 94 -23.58 -25.61 -3.22
C ASN A 94 -23.16 -25.85 -4.67
N PHE A 95 -22.27 -26.81 -4.88
CA PHE A 95 -21.55 -26.98 -6.14
C PHE A 95 -21.54 -28.43 -6.53
N SER A 96 -21.82 -28.72 -7.83
CA SER A 96 -21.71 -30.05 -8.42
C SER A 96 -20.70 -30.07 -9.55
N PHE A 97 -19.92 -31.12 -9.58
CA PHE A 97 -18.88 -31.32 -10.60
C PHE A 97 -19.24 -32.52 -11.51
N GLY A 98 -20.49 -32.50 -12.02
CA GLY A 98 -21.04 -33.52 -12.91
C GLY A 98 -21.80 -34.66 -12.21
N ALA A 99 -22.21 -34.49 -10.97
CA ALA A 99 -22.97 -35.50 -10.23
C ALA A 99 -24.48 -35.24 -10.20
N TYR A 100 -24.92 -33.99 -10.06
CA TYR A 100 -26.31 -33.53 -10.16
C TYR A 100 -26.38 -32.27 -11.01
N PHE A 101 -27.58 -31.99 -11.56
CA PHE A 101 -27.78 -30.86 -12.45
C PHE A 101 -29.12 -30.12 -12.17
N LYS A 102 -29.80 -29.63 -13.19
CA LYS A 102 -30.98 -28.76 -13.10
C LYS A 102 -32.14 -29.35 -12.26
N GLU A 103 -32.54 -30.60 -12.53
CA GLU A 103 -33.69 -31.22 -11.87
C GLU A 103 -33.50 -31.27 -10.35
N GLU A 104 -32.37 -31.81 -9.90
CA GLU A 104 -32.11 -31.94 -8.47
C GLU A 104 -31.89 -30.55 -7.84
N MET A 105 -31.14 -29.66 -8.53
CA MET A 105 -30.83 -28.34 -7.97
C MET A 105 -32.10 -27.50 -7.78
N CYS A 106 -32.96 -27.41 -8.79
CA CYS A 106 -34.22 -26.65 -8.70
C CYS A 106 -35.14 -27.25 -7.61
N ALA A 107 -35.21 -28.57 -7.55
CA ALA A 107 -36.02 -29.25 -6.52
C ALA A 107 -35.49 -28.95 -5.10
N TRP A 108 -34.16 -28.96 -4.91
CA TRP A 108 -33.57 -28.66 -3.61
C TRP A 108 -33.70 -27.18 -3.23
N ALA A 109 -33.54 -26.27 -4.20
CA ALA A 109 -33.74 -24.85 -3.96
C ALA A 109 -35.17 -24.51 -3.55
N TYR A 110 -36.16 -25.13 -4.23
CA TYR A 110 -37.58 -24.99 -3.90
C TYR A 110 -37.89 -25.58 -2.52
N ASP A 111 -37.41 -26.80 -2.25
CA ASP A 111 -37.62 -27.51 -0.97
C ASP A 111 -36.98 -26.70 0.21
N PHE A 112 -35.75 -26.23 0.03
CA PHE A 112 -35.08 -25.42 1.05
C PHE A 112 -35.84 -24.13 1.33
N SER A 113 -36.27 -23.43 0.28
CA SER A 113 -36.99 -22.15 0.42
C SER A 113 -38.36 -22.33 1.09
N VAL A 114 -39.14 -23.31 0.65
CA VAL A 114 -40.51 -23.46 1.10
C VAL A 114 -40.59 -24.27 2.41
N ASN A 115 -39.92 -25.42 2.48
CA ASN A 115 -40.10 -26.35 3.59
C ASN A 115 -39.09 -26.12 4.73
N VAL A 116 -37.86 -25.73 4.43
CA VAL A 116 -36.82 -25.53 5.46
C VAL A 116 -36.84 -24.09 6.02
N LEU A 117 -36.91 -23.09 5.14
CA LEU A 117 -37.01 -21.68 5.55
C LEU A 117 -38.47 -21.27 5.82
N GLY A 118 -39.43 -21.92 5.21
CA GLY A 118 -40.86 -21.63 5.38
C GLY A 118 -41.31 -20.35 4.67
N LEU A 119 -40.71 -20.06 3.52
CA LEU A 119 -41.12 -18.93 2.68
C LEU A 119 -42.47 -19.26 2.03
N PRO A 120 -43.43 -18.31 1.94
CA PRO A 120 -44.71 -18.52 1.29
C PRO A 120 -44.52 -18.66 -0.23
N PRO A 121 -44.95 -19.77 -0.84
CA PRO A 121 -44.76 -20.03 -2.28
C PRO A 121 -45.34 -18.94 -3.18
N GLU A 122 -46.43 -18.30 -2.75
CA GLU A 122 -47.10 -17.20 -3.45
C GLU A 122 -46.27 -15.91 -3.53
N ARG A 123 -45.20 -15.81 -2.80
CA ARG A 123 -44.23 -14.70 -2.85
C ARG A 123 -42.93 -15.03 -3.57
N LEU A 124 -42.77 -16.26 -4.05
CA LEU A 124 -41.60 -16.68 -4.78
C LEU A 124 -41.79 -16.49 -6.28
N TYR A 125 -40.82 -15.80 -6.90
CA TYR A 125 -40.74 -15.58 -8.33
C TYR A 125 -39.41 -16.11 -8.85
N PHE A 126 -39.40 -16.53 -10.11
CA PHE A 126 -38.27 -17.20 -10.71
C PHE A 126 -37.95 -16.54 -12.04
N THR A 127 -36.66 -16.36 -12.34
CA THR A 127 -36.23 -15.99 -13.67
C THR A 127 -35.46 -17.12 -14.30
N VAL A 128 -35.46 -17.18 -15.61
CA VAL A 128 -34.71 -18.15 -16.39
C VAL A 128 -34.14 -17.48 -17.61
N PHE A 129 -33.02 -18.00 -18.12
CA PHE A 129 -32.45 -17.56 -19.39
C PHE A 129 -33.45 -17.72 -20.54
N GLU A 130 -33.53 -16.77 -21.45
CA GLU A 130 -34.57 -16.64 -22.48
C GLU A 130 -34.81 -17.91 -23.32
N ASP A 131 -33.76 -18.71 -23.57
CA ASP A 131 -33.80 -19.94 -24.36
C ASP A 131 -33.88 -21.23 -23.50
N ASP A 132 -34.00 -21.12 -22.16
CA ASP A 132 -33.96 -22.27 -21.25
C ASP A 132 -35.34 -22.80 -20.91
N ASP A 133 -35.99 -23.41 -21.93
CA ASP A 133 -37.32 -24.06 -21.77
C ASP A 133 -37.32 -25.23 -20.79
N GLU A 134 -36.17 -25.96 -20.67
CA GLU A 134 -36.00 -27.07 -19.75
C GLU A 134 -36.23 -26.65 -18.30
N THR A 135 -35.58 -25.54 -17.90
CA THR A 135 -35.70 -25.03 -16.53
C THR A 135 -37.11 -24.53 -16.22
N ILE A 136 -37.83 -23.94 -17.18
CA ILE A 136 -39.24 -23.54 -17.01
C ILE A 136 -40.12 -24.76 -16.69
N GLU A 137 -39.98 -25.83 -17.45
CA GLU A 137 -40.75 -27.04 -17.22
C GLU A 137 -40.43 -27.70 -15.87
N ILE A 138 -39.16 -27.62 -15.44
CA ILE A 138 -38.78 -28.10 -14.09
C ILE A 138 -39.50 -27.28 -13.01
N TRP A 139 -39.48 -25.94 -13.08
CA TRP A 139 -40.22 -25.12 -12.10
C TRP A 139 -41.72 -25.38 -12.09
N LYS A 140 -42.36 -25.51 -13.28
CA LYS A 140 -43.78 -25.84 -13.38
C LYS A 140 -44.11 -27.19 -12.73
N ASN A 141 -43.26 -28.20 -12.97
CA ASN A 141 -43.44 -29.53 -12.36
C ASN A 141 -43.26 -29.50 -10.82
N LEU A 142 -42.52 -28.55 -10.28
CA LEU A 142 -42.44 -28.33 -8.84
C LEU A 142 -43.62 -27.53 -8.26
N GLY A 143 -44.55 -27.09 -9.12
CA GLY A 143 -45.77 -26.39 -8.71
C GLY A 143 -45.67 -24.86 -8.74
N VAL A 144 -44.64 -24.30 -9.37
CA VAL A 144 -44.53 -22.86 -9.57
C VAL A 144 -45.49 -22.40 -10.65
N PRO A 145 -46.38 -21.41 -10.38
CA PRO A 145 -47.27 -20.85 -11.38
C PRO A 145 -46.51 -20.22 -12.56
N GLU A 146 -47.04 -20.33 -13.77
CA GLU A 146 -46.37 -19.83 -14.98
C GLU A 146 -46.20 -18.31 -14.96
N ASP A 147 -47.09 -17.57 -14.35
CA ASP A 147 -47.03 -16.11 -14.15
C ASP A 147 -45.99 -15.67 -13.09
N HIS A 148 -45.41 -16.62 -12.37
CA HIS A 148 -44.29 -16.39 -11.46
C HIS A 148 -42.92 -16.68 -12.11
N ILE A 149 -42.86 -17.04 -13.39
CA ILE A 149 -41.64 -17.36 -14.13
C ILE A 149 -41.43 -16.31 -15.23
N SER A 150 -40.31 -15.59 -15.17
CA SER A 150 -39.96 -14.59 -16.18
C SER A 150 -38.73 -15.02 -16.98
N ARG A 151 -38.68 -14.68 -18.29
CA ARG A 151 -37.51 -14.90 -19.14
C ARG A 151 -36.71 -13.63 -19.21
N LEU A 152 -35.42 -13.71 -18.94
CA LEU A 152 -34.49 -12.58 -19.05
C LEU A 152 -33.31 -12.95 -19.95
N GLY A 153 -32.64 -11.92 -20.47
CA GLY A 153 -31.54 -12.07 -21.42
C GLY A 153 -30.18 -12.37 -20.78
N GLU A 154 -29.15 -12.21 -21.60
CA GLU A 154 -27.76 -12.51 -21.21
C GLU A 154 -27.26 -11.63 -20.06
N ASP A 155 -27.72 -10.40 -19.98
CA ASP A 155 -27.28 -9.45 -18.93
C ASP A 155 -27.74 -9.86 -17.52
N ASP A 156 -28.88 -10.58 -17.42
CA ASP A 156 -29.47 -10.98 -16.14
C ASP A 156 -29.31 -12.48 -15.85
N ASN A 157 -29.63 -13.34 -16.82
CA ASN A 157 -29.70 -14.79 -16.60
C ASN A 157 -28.59 -15.60 -17.31
N PHE A 158 -27.40 -15.01 -17.55
CA PHE A 158 -26.20 -15.73 -17.99
C PHE A 158 -24.98 -15.31 -17.16
N TRP A 159 -24.52 -16.20 -16.30
CA TRP A 159 -23.44 -15.87 -15.37
C TRP A 159 -22.06 -16.30 -15.89
N ARG A 160 -21.04 -15.46 -15.65
CA ARG A 160 -19.62 -15.67 -16.02
C ARG A 160 -18.70 -15.44 -14.82
N ALA A 161 -17.74 -16.35 -14.60
CA ALA A 161 -16.75 -16.25 -13.53
C ALA A 161 -15.67 -15.17 -13.74
N GLY A 162 -15.72 -14.48 -14.88
CA GLY A 162 -14.74 -13.51 -15.32
C GLY A 162 -14.75 -13.38 -16.85
N PRO A 163 -13.74 -12.75 -17.46
CA PRO A 163 -13.61 -12.66 -18.90
C PRO A 163 -13.50 -14.03 -19.59
N THR A 164 -12.89 -15.00 -18.89
CA THR A 164 -12.69 -16.38 -19.31
C THR A 164 -13.02 -17.34 -18.19
N GLY A 165 -13.37 -18.57 -18.54
CA GLY A 165 -13.60 -19.66 -17.60
C GLY A 165 -15.05 -20.14 -17.53
N PRO A 166 -15.40 -20.97 -16.51
CA PRO A 166 -16.70 -21.61 -16.38
C PRO A 166 -17.84 -20.61 -16.39
N CYS A 167 -18.88 -20.87 -17.24
CA CYS A 167 -20.05 -20.01 -17.38
C CYS A 167 -21.26 -20.80 -17.84
N GLY A 168 -22.45 -20.18 -17.78
CA GLY A 168 -23.68 -20.78 -18.26
C GLY A 168 -24.95 -20.00 -17.93
N PRO A 169 -26.09 -20.42 -18.50
CA PRO A 169 -27.39 -19.85 -18.14
C PRO A 169 -27.69 -20.08 -16.67
N CYS A 170 -28.48 -19.22 -16.07
CA CYS A 170 -28.88 -19.33 -14.69
C CYS A 170 -30.39 -19.12 -14.49
N SER A 171 -30.84 -19.53 -13.33
CA SER A 171 -32.17 -19.25 -12.83
C SER A 171 -32.06 -18.61 -11.47
N GLU A 172 -32.66 -17.43 -11.31
CA GLU A 172 -32.63 -16.70 -10.06
C GLU A 172 -33.96 -16.81 -9.34
N ILE A 173 -33.91 -16.79 -8.02
CA ILE A 173 -35.09 -16.89 -7.16
C ILE A 173 -35.23 -15.56 -6.41
N TYR A 174 -36.42 -14.97 -6.56
CA TYR A 174 -36.80 -13.68 -6.01
C TYR A 174 -37.89 -13.85 -4.95
N TYR A 175 -37.87 -12.96 -3.98
CA TYR A 175 -38.94 -12.81 -3.00
C TYR A 175 -39.67 -11.49 -3.23
N ASP A 176 -41.00 -11.53 -3.47
CA ASP A 176 -41.86 -10.34 -3.57
C ASP A 176 -42.08 -9.75 -2.17
N GLN A 177 -41.41 -8.64 -1.88
CA GLN A 177 -41.48 -7.93 -0.62
C GLN A 177 -42.83 -7.20 -0.45
N GLY A 178 -43.56 -6.93 -1.55
CA GLY A 178 -44.84 -6.26 -1.60
C GLY A 178 -44.83 -5.06 -2.56
N PRO A 179 -46.00 -4.68 -3.06
CA PRO A 179 -46.13 -3.58 -4.01
C PRO A 179 -45.68 -2.21 -3.46
N GLU A 180 -45.63 -2.04 -2.15
CA GLU A 180 -45.14 -0.84 -1.46
C GLU A 180 -43.66 -0.58 -1.67
N PHE A 181 -42.87 -1.60 -2.07
CA PHE A 181 -41.45 -1.51 -2.39
C PHE A 181 -41.18 -1.38 -3.90
N GLY A 182 -42.24 -1.41 -4.71
CA GLY A 182 -42.17 -1.32 -6.14
C GLY A 182 -41.95 0.09 -6.68
N CYS A 183 -41.53 0.18 -7.92
CA CYS A 183 -41.36 1.46 -8.66
C CYS A 183 -42.69 2.11 -9.06
N GLY A 184 -43.85 1.46 -8.76
CA GLY A 184 -45.18 1.95 -9.12
C GLY A 184 -45.55 1.74 -10.59
N SER A 185 -44.68 1.10 -11.38
CA SER A 185 -45.01 0.70 -12.77
C SER A 185 -45.93 -0.50 -12.78
N PRO A 186 -46.93 -0.53 -13.67
CA PRO A 186 -47.76 -1.73 -13.89
C PRO A 186 -46.96 -2.92 -14.42
N ASP A 187 -45.78 -2.67 -15.03
CA ASP A 187 -44.89 -3.67 -15.59
C ASP A 187 -43.78 -4.09 -14.62
N CYS A 188 -43.92 -3.77 -13.33
CA CYS A 188 -42.94 -4.13 -12.30
C CYS A 188 -42.90 -5.66 -12.12
N ALA A 189 -41.79 -6.27 -12.50
CA ALA A 189 -41.55 -7.72 -12.50
C ALA A 189 -40.13 -8.05 -11.99
N PRO A 190 -39.78 -9.32 -11.73
CA PRO A 190 -38.39 -9.72 -11.49
C PRO A 190 -37.46 -9.19 -12.58
N GLY A 191 -36.27 -8.72 -12.19
CA GLY A 191 -35.35 -7.99 -13.07
C GLY A 191 -35.53 -6.45 -13.07
N CYS A 192 -36.60 -5.93 -12.42
CA CYS A 192 -36.73 -4.49 -12.19
C CYS A 192 -35.74 -4.00 -11.13
N ASP A 193 -35.14 -2.82 -11.34
CA ASP A 193 -34.18 -2.20 -10.41
C ASP A 193 -34.78 -1.75 -9.06
N CYS A 194 -36.09 -1.86 -8.88
CA CYS A 194 -36.75 -1.53 -7.61
C CYS A 194 -36.57 -2.63 -6.56
N ASP A 195 -36.89 -2.29 -5.30
CA ASP A 195 -36.71 -3.20 -4.18
C ASP A 195 -37.86 -4.18 -3.94
N ARG A 196 -38.87 -4.23 -4.83
CA ARG A 196 -40.03 -5.13 -4.67
C ARG A 196 -39.62 -6.61 -4.78
N PHE A 197 -38.96 -6.97 -5.87
CA PHE A 197 -38.52 -8.34 -6.12
C PHE A 197 -37.06 -8.47 -5.72
N LEU A 198 -36.80 -8.97 -4.52
CA LEU A 198 -35.46 -9.14 -4.00
C LEU A 198 -34.89 -10.49 -4.44
N GLU A 199 -33.95 -10.50 -5.38
CA GLU A 199 -33.15 -11.67 -5.73
C GLU A 199 -32.33 -12.09 -4.50
N TYR A 200 -32.51 -13.35 -4.07
CA TYR A 200 -31.74 -13.89 -2.94
C TYR A 200 -30.90 -15.12 -3.28
N TRP A 201 -31.23 -15.84 -4.37
CA TRP A 201 -30.51 -17.05 -4.75
C TRP A 201 -30.38 -17.15 -6.28
N ASN A 202 -29.14 -17.32 -6.75
CA ASN A 202 -28.84 -17.59 -8.15
C ASN A 202 -28.36 -19.03 -8.32
N CYS A 203 -28.98 -19.79 -9.23
CA CYS A 203 -28.63 -21.16 -9.58
C CYS A 203 -28.03 -21.18 -10.99
N VAL A 204 -26.72 -21.27 -11.09
CA VAL A 204 -26.00 -21.28 -12.37
C VAL A 204 -25.81 -22.70 -12.89
N PHE A 205 -26.22 -22.94 -14.11
CA PHE A 205 -26.07 -24.19 -14.84
C PHE A 205 -24.81 -24.15 -15.68
N THR A 206 -23.65 -24.31 -15.04
CA THR A 206 -22.35 -24.16 -15.64
C THR A 206 -22.05 -25.29 -16.61
N GLN A 207 -22.11 -24.99 -17.89
CA GLN A 207 -21.94 -25.97 -18.98
C GLN A 207 -20.99 -25.52 -20.08
N TYR A 208 -20.44 -24.29 -19.98
CA TYR A 208 -19.50 -23.74 -20.95
C TYR A 208 -18.25 -23.23 -20.27
N ASP A 209 -17.17 -23.19 -21.06
CA ASP A 209 -15.91 -22.50 -20.74
C ASP A 209 -15.76 -21.33 -21.70
N GLY A 210 -15.85 -20.10 -21.19
CA GLY A 210 -15.68 -18.87 -21.97
C GLY A 210 -14.21 -18.65 -22.33
N GLN A 211 -13.95 -18.44 -23.63
CA GLN A 211 -12.61 -18.25 -24.18
C GLN A 211 -12.30 -16.75 -24.34
N GLU A 212 -11.01 -16.40 -24.50
CA GLU A 212 -10.56 -15.01 -24.71
C GLU A 212 -11.16 -14.33 -25.95
N ASP A 213 -11.50 -15.11 -26.97
CA ASP A 213 -12.14 -14.63 -28.19
C ASP A 213 -13.67 -14.45 -28.08
N GLY A 214 -14.24 -14.69 -26.89
CA GLY A 214 -15.65 -14.59 -26.60
C GLY A 214 -16.45 -15.84 -26.98
N THR A 215 -15.85 -16.92 -27.52
CA THR A 215 -16.51 -18.16 -27.81
C THR A 215 -16.80 -18.98 -26.56
N LEU A 216 -17.86 -19.83 -26.59
CA LEU A 216 -18.25 -20.69 -25.52
C LEU A 216 -17.93 -22.15 -25.89
N ALA A 217 -16.91 -22.74 -25.30
CA ALA A 217 -16.60 -24.15 -25.44
C ALA A 217 -17.42 -25.01 -24.46
N PRO A 218 -18.06 -26.12 -24.87
CA PRO A 218 -18.76 -26.98 -23.93
C PRO A 218 -17.80 -27.59 -22.90
N LEU A 219 -18.16 -27.52 -21.62
CA LEU A 219 -17.44 -28.24 -20.56
C LEU A 219 -17.62 -29.77 -20.71
N PRO A 220 -16.60 -30.57 -20.32
CA PRO A 220 -16.71 -32.03 -20.37
C PRO A 220 -17.86 -32.61 -19.54
N LYS A 221 -18.24 -31.92 -18.49
CA LYS A 221 -19.38 -32.26 -17.62
C LYS A 221 -20.24 -31.02 -17.38
N LYS A 222 -21.55 -31.24 -17.19
CA LYS A 222 -22.47 -30.22 -16.73
C LYS A 222 -22.34 -30.08 -15.22
N ASN A 223 -22.20 -28.86 -14.74
CA ASN A 223 -21.92 -28.55 -13.34
C ASN A 223 -23.00 -27.64 -12.77
N ILE A 224 -23.07 -27.59 -11.45
CA ILE A 224 -23.89 -26.62 -10.72
C ILE A 224 -22.98 -25.69 -9.92
N ASP A 225 -23.22 -24.39 -10.05
CA ASP A 225 -22.74 -23.33 -9.22
C ASP A 225 -23.93 -22.56 -8.65
N THR A 226 -23.97 -22.32 -7.35
CA THR A 226 -25.04 -21.52 -6.77
C THR A 226 -24.53 -20.50 -5.78
N GLY A 227 -25.24 -19.36 -5.70
CA GLY A 227 -24.95 -18.31 -4.74
C GLY A 227 -26.23 -17.76 -4.10
N MET A 228 -26.45 -18.05 -2.83
CA MET A 228 -27.49 -17.42 -2.03
C MET A 228 -26.87 -16.35 -1.13
N GLY A 229 -27.32 -15.10 -1.25
CA GLY A 229 -26.88 -14.00 -0.40
C GLY A 229 -27.40 -14.17 1.03
N LEU A 230 -26.49 -14.44 1.98
CA LEU A 230 -26.89 -14.66 3.38
C LEU A 230 -27.58 -13.43 3.98
N GLU A 231 -27.06 -12.23 3.75
CA GLU A 231 -27.65 -11.00 4.26
C GLU A 231 -29.01 -10.70 3.63
N ARG A 232 -29.19 -10.97 2.34
CA ARG A 232 -30.49 -10.83 1.67
C ARG A 232 -31.52 -11.81 2.24
N MET A 233 -31.12 -13.06 2.44
CA MET A 233 -31.98 -14.06 3.08
C MET A 233 -32.29 -13.70 4.53
N ALA A 234 -31.31 -13.18 5.26
CA ALA A 234 -31.52 -12.70 6.63
C ALA A 234 -32.54 -11.54 6.67
N ALA A 235 -32.46 -10.59 5.74
CA ALA A 235 -33.43 -9.50 5.64
C ALA A 235 -34.87 -10.03 5.43
N ILE A 236 -35.05 -11.00 4.53
CA ILE A 236 -36.32 -11.66 4.29
C ILE A 236 -36.84 -12.37 5.55
N MET A 237 -35.97 -13.18 6.21
CA MET A 237 -36.38 -13.98 7.37
C MET A 237 -36.63 -13.18 8.65
N GLN A 238 -35.97 -12.03 8.74
CA GLN A 238 -36.12 -11.09 9.85
C GLN A 238 -37.23 -10.06 9.62
N GLY A 239 -37.78 -10.01 8.39
CA GLY A 239 -38.86 -9.12 8.00
C GLY A 239 -38.46 -7.65 7.99
N VAL A 240 -37.21 -7.37 7.63
CA VAL A 240 -36.65 -6.00 7.54
C VAL A 240 -36.44 -5.60 6.08
N GLN A 241 -36.35 -4.27 5.84
CA GLN A 241 -36.36 -3.72 4.48
C GLN A 241 -34.94 -3.60 3.87
N SER A 242 -33.96 -3.62 4.74
CA SER A 242 -32.58 -3.40 4.34
C SER A 242 -31.65 -4.44 4.98
N ASN A 243 -30.63 -4.86 4.26
CA ASN A 243 -29.55 -5.68 4.80
C ASN A 243 -28.94 -5.05 6.06
N TYR A 244 -28.91 -3.70 6.13
CA TYR A 244 -28.37 -2.94 7.27
C TYR A 244 -29.21 -3.02 8.54
N GLU A 245 -30.42 -3.55 8.43
CA GLU A 245 -31.34 -3.76 9.56
C GLU A 245 -31.33 -5.21 10.08
N THR A 246 -30.55 -6.10 9.41
CA THR A 246 -30.36 -7.49 9.86
C THR A 246 -29.56 -7.54 11.17
N ASP A 247 -29.68 -8.61 11.92
CA ASP A 247 -29.04 -8.79 13.24
C ASP A 247 -27.56 -8.45 13.26
N VAL A 248 -26.78 -8.86 12.25
CA VAL A 248 -25.34 -8.58 12.17
C VAL A 248 -25.07 -7.11 11.84
N LEU A 249 -25.63 -6.60 10.73
CA LEU A 249 -25.33 -5.24 10.28
C LEU A 249 -25.96 -4.17 11.16
N ARG A 250 -27.14 -4.43 11.72
CA ARG A 250 -27.78 -3.50 12.67
C ARG A 250 -26.95 -3.32 13.96
N SER A 251 -26.25 -4.39 14.39
CA SER A 251 -25.31 -4.29 15.51
C SER A 251 -24.14 -3.35 15.18
N LEU A 252 -23.62 -3.41 13.95
CA LEU A 252 -22.55 -2.50 13.50
C LEU A 252 -23.06 -1.04 13.35
N VAL A 253 -24.27 -0.86 12.80
CA VAL A 253 -24.92 0.48 12.75
C VAL A 253 -25.07 1.04 14.17
N ALA A 254 -25.45 0.22 15.16
CA ALA A 254 -25.59 0.64 16.55
C ALA A 254 -24.26 1.11 17.19
N VAL A 255 -23.11 0.60 16.75
CA VAL A 255 -21.81 1.14 17.17
C VAL A 255 -21.69 2.60 16.74
N GLY A 256 -22.02 2.91 15.49
CA GLY A 256 -21.97 4.28 14.96
C GLY A 256 -22.95 5.23 15.64
N GLU A 257 -24.19 4.79 15.86
CA GLU A 257 -25.20 5.57 16.61
C GLU A 257 -24.68 5.99 17.99
N ARG A 258 -24.09 5.04 18.71
CA ARG A 258 -23.54 5.28 20.04
C ARG A 258 -22.36 6.26 20.01
N LEU A 259 -21.47 6.11 19.01
CA LEU A 259 -20.28 6.97 18.86
C LEU A 259 -20.64 8.40 18.44
N ALA A 260 -21.57 8.53 17.51
CA ALA A 260 -22.01 9.84 17.01
C ALA A 260 -23.09 10.50 17.89
N GLY A 261 -23.75 9.74 18.78
CA GLY A 261 -24.89 10.24 19.57
C GLY A 261 -26.15 10.52 18.74
N VAL A 262 -26.35 9.74 17.65
CA VAL A 262 -27.48 9.88 16.70
C VAL A 262 -28.37 8.64 16.72
N THR A 263 -29.55 8.74 16.11
CA THR A 263 -30.48 7.62 15.95
C THR A 263 -30.64 7.30 14.47
N TYR A 264 -30.47 6.02 14.09
CA TYR A 264 -30.73 5.54 12.74
C TYR A 264 -32.22 5.62 12.40
N GLY A 265 -32.56 6.12 11.20
CA GLY A 265 -33.92 6.30 10.73
C GLY A 265 -34.48 7.73 10.93
N GLU A 266 -33.71 8.66 11.54
CA GLU A 266 -34.14 10.03 11.75
C GLU A 266 -33.68 11.01 10.66
N ASP A 267 -32.51 10.77 10.05
CA ASP A 267 -31.94 11.62 9.02
C ASP A 267 -31.24 10.79 7.93
N ALA A 268 -31.60 11.00 6.67
CA ALA A 268 -31.16 10.19 5.53
C ALA A 268 -29.64 10.26 5.30
N GLU A 269 -29.00 11.41 5.50
CA GLU A 269 -27.54 11.56 5.32
C GLU A 269 -26.77 10.88 6.45
N THR A 270 -27.26 11.00 7.67
CA THR A 270 -26.75 10.28 8.84
C THR A 270 -26.88 8.76 8.65
N ASP A 271 -28.01 8.28 8.18
CA ASP A 271 -28.26 6.86 7.88
C ASP A 271 -27.31 6.36 6.82
N LEU A 272 -27.10 7.12 5.75
CA LEU A 272 -26.15 6.79 4.69
C LEU A 272 -24.72 6.67 5.25
N ALA A 273 -24.31 7.59 6.10
CA ALA A 273 -23.00 7.55 6.73
C ALA A 273 -22.84 6.30 7.61
N LEU A 274 -23.82 6.01 8.48
CA LEU A 274 -23.82 4.85 9.36
C LEU A 274 -23.76 3.53 8.59
N ARG A 275 -24.52 3.40 7.48
CA ARG A 275 -24.48 2.22 6.58
C ARG A 275 -23.12 2.03 5.96
N ILE A 276 -22.52 3.10 5.43
CA ILE A 276 -21.19 3.05 4.80
C ILE A 276 -20.12 2.64 5.83
N ILE A 277 -20.15 3.21 7.04
CA ILE A 277 -19.17 2.86 8.08
C ILE A 277 -19.33 1.39 8.48
N ALA A 278 -20.54 0.90 8.68
CA ALA A 278 -20.81 -0.50 9.05
C ALA A 278 -20.31 -1.48 7.99
N ASP A 279 -20.65 -1.27 6.70
CA ASP A 279 -20.23 -2.11 5.59
C ASP A 279 -18.70 -2.10 5.41
N HIS A 280 -18.11 -0.90 5.38
CA HIS A 280 -16.69 -0.74 5.11
C HIS A 280 -15.81 -1.25 6.26
N SER A 281 -16.23 -1.07 7.52
CA SER A 281 -15.53 -1.62 8.68
C SER A 281 -15.48 -3.14 8.62
N ARG A 282 -16.61 -3.80 8.27
CA ARG A 282 -16.65 -5.25 8.09
C ARG A 282 -15.72 -5.69 6.95
N SER A 283 -15.83 -5.05 5.78
CA SER A 283 -14.98 -5.35 4.63
C SER A 283 -13.48 -5.20 4.94
N VAL A 284 -13.09 -4.11 5.61
CA VAL A 284 -11.68 -3.80 5.97
C VAL A 284 -11.13 -4.84 6.94
N THR A 285 -11.87 -5.19 7.99
CA THR A 285 -11.48 -6.21 8.97
C THR A 285 -11.15 -7.54 8.28
N PHE A 286 -12.04 -8.06 7.46
CA PHE A 286 -11.81 -9.32 6.75
C PHE A 286 -10.68 -9.23 5.71
N MET A 287 -10.53 -8.11 5.01
CA MET A 287 -9.44 -7.93 4.06
C MET A 287 -8.08 -7.94 4.77
N ILE A 288 -7.95 -7.30 5.93
CA ILE A 288 -6.72 -7.30 6.72
C ILE A 288 -6.46 -8.70 7.28
N ALA A 289 -7.47 -9.37 7.83
CA ALA A 289 -7.34 -10.73 8.34
C ALA A 289 -6.78 -11.71 7.29
N ASP A 290 -7.15 -11.53 6.04
CA ASP A 290 -6.69 -12.35 4.90
C ASP A 290 -5.35 -11.88 4.30
N GLY A 291 -4.65 -10.92 4.90
CA GLY A 291 -3.31 -10.54 4.48
C GLY A 291 -3.21 -9.32 3.59
N ILE A 292 -4.29 -8.58 3.35
CA ILE A 292 -4.25 -7.37 2.54
C ILE A 292 -3.83 -6.18 3.41
N LEU A 293 -2.76 -5.51 3.02
CA LEU A 293 -2.27 -4.29 3.69
C LEU A 293 -2.72 -3.03 2.94
N PRO A 294 -3.00 -1.91 3.64
CA PRO A 294 -3.34 -0.66 2.99
C PRO A 294 -2.23 -0.18 2.04
N GLY A 295 -2.55 0.00 0.76
CA GLY A 295 -1.60 0.36 -0.29
C GLY A 295 -2.13 1.42 -1.24
N ASN A 296 -1.31 1.79 -2.25
CA ASN A 296 -1.69 2.74 -3.30
C ASN A 296 -2.16 2.05 -4.58
N GLU A 297 -1.96 0.74 -4.70
CA GLU A 297 -2.26 -0.05 -5.90
C GLU A 297 -2.95 -1.36 -5.54
N GLY A 298 -3.58 -1.98 -6.52
CA GLY A 298 -4.16 -3.31 -6.42
C GLY A 298 -5.13 -3.47 -5.25
N ARG A 299 -5.03 -4.60 -4.54
CA ARG A 299 -5.87 -4.97 -3.39
C ARG A 299 -5.73 -3.97 -2.23
N GLY A 300 -4.50 -3.48 -2.00
CA GLY A 300 -4.20 -2.52 -0.95
C GLY A 300 -4.88 -1.17 -1.17
N TYR A 301 -5.01 -0.72 -2.42
CA TYR A 301 -5.78 0.48 -2.77
C TYR A 301 -7.28 0.30 -2.48
N VAL A 302 -7.83 -0.86 -2.83
CA VAL A 302 -9.24 -1.18 -2.55
C VAL A 302 -9.54 -1.11 -1.05
N LEU A 303 -8.68 -1.71 -0.23
CA LEU A 303 -8.79 -1.64 1.22
C LEU A 303 -8.66 -0.20 1.73
N ARG A 304 -7.62 0.53 1.32
CA ARG A 304 -7.39 1.92 1.76
C ARG A 304 -8.53 2.85 1.37
N ARG A 305 -9.11 2.68 0.17
CA ARG A 305 -10.26 3.47 -0.29
C ARG A 305 -11.47 3.31 0.63
N ARG A 306 -11.78 2.05 1.06
CA ARG A 306 -12.89 1.79 2.00
C ARG A 306 -12.63 2.38 3.36
N LEU A 307 -11.44 2.15 3.89
CA LEU A 307 -11.03 2.66 5.19
C LEU A 307 -11.16 4.20 5.25
N ARG A 308 -10.63 4.89 4.26
CA ARG A 308 -10.72 6.35 4.17
C ARG A 308 -12.15 6.84 3.98
N ARG A 309 -12.99 6.12 3.23
CA ARG A 309 -14.40 6.48 3.06
C ARG A 309 -15.18 6.33 4.37
N ALA A 310 -14.90 5.28 5.15
CA ALA A 310 -15.48 5.12 6.49
C ALA A 310 -15.07 6.26 7.43
N ILE A 311 -13.77 6.61 7.48
CA ILE A 311 -13.25 7.72 8.30
C ILE A 311 -13.89 9.05 7.90
N MET A 312 -13.99 9.34 6.61
CA MET A 312 -14.63 10.53 6.09
C MET A 312 -16.10 10.63 6.51
N LYS A 313 -16.87 9.53 6.34
CA LYS A 313 -18.28 9.51 6.69
C LYS A 313 -18.50 9.61 8.20
N ALA A 314 -17.61 9.07 9.00
CA ALA A 314 -17.63 9.22 10.45
C ALA A 314 -17.45 10.68 10.89
N GLN A 315 -16.51 11.41 10.28
CA GLN A 315 -16.32 12.84 10.58
C GLN A 315 -17.55 13.69 10.25
N LEU A 316 -18.25 13.39 9.16
CA LEU A 316 -19.47 14.13 8.75
C LEU A 316 -20.60 14.00 9.78
N ILE A 317 -20.67 12.90 10.52
CA ILE A 317 -21.66 12.69 11.58
C ILE A 317 -21.09 12.94 12.99
N GLY A 318 -19.92 13.60 13.10
CA GLY A 318 -19.34 14.07 14.35
C GLY A 318 -18.55 13.01 15.14
N ILE A 319 -18.16 11.90 14.54
CA ILE A 319 -17.28 10.91 15.19
C ILE A 319 -15.83 11.37 15.01
N GLU A 320 -15.12 11.60 16.12
CA GLU A 320 -13.73 12.03 16.15
C GLU A 320 -12.82 10.98 16.78
N GLY A 321 -11.51 11.04 16.42
CA GLY A 321 -10.48 10.18 17.00
C GLY A 321 -10.47 8.77 16.43
N HIS A 322 -9.95 7.81 17.19
CA HIS A 322 -9.89 6.41 16.83
C HIS A 322 -11.21 5.71 17.18
N PHE A 323 -11.98 5.30 16.21
CA PHE A 323 -13.30 4.71 16.43
C PHE A 323 -13.50 3.35 15.77
N LEU A 324 -12.77 3.07 14.68
CA LEU A 324 -12.94 1.83 13.90
C LEU A 324 -12.56 0.57 14.69
N ASN A 325 -11.72 0.69 15.71
CA ASN A 325 -11.39 -0.43 16.60
C ASN A 325 -12.61 -0.98 17.36
N GLU A 326 -13.61 -0.16 17.65
CA GLU A 326 -14.85 -0.63 18.25
C GLU A 326 -15.68 -1.46 17.27
N TYR A 327 -15.59 -1.15 15.97
CA TYR A 327 -16.19 -1.96 14.93
C TYR A 327 -15.46 -3.29 14.75
N VAL A 328 -14.11 -3.29 14.77
CA VAL A 328 -13.33 -4.55 14.75
C VAL A 328 -13.74 -5.47 15.90
N ASP A 329 -13.83 -4.95 17.11
CA ASP A 329 -14.22 -5.71 18.29
C ASP A 329 -15.64 -6.30 18.17
N GLU A 330 -16.57 -5.53 17.63
CA GLU A 330 -17.95 -5.99 17.40
C GLU A 330 -18.02 -7.03 16.27
N ILE A 331 -17.24 -6.86 15.17
CA ILE A 331 -17.17 -7.84 14.07
C ILE A 331 -16.59 -9.16 14.58
N VAL A 332 -15.51 -9.13 15.35
CA VAL A 332 -14.92 -10.31 16.00
C VAL A 332 -15.92 -11.00 16.90
N ARG A 333 -16.69 -10.25 17.69
CA ARG A 333 -17.74 -10.80 18.55
C ARG A 333 -18.88 -11.49 17.77
N LEU A 334 -19.25 -10.93 16.61
CA LEU A 334 -20.39 -11.42 15.80
C LEU A 334 -20.00 -12.58 14.89
N MET A 335 -18.79 -12.60 14.37
CA MET A 335 -18.39 -13.47 13.27
C MET A 335 -17.17 -14.36 13.58
N GLY A 336 -16.48 -14.15 14.71
CA GLY A 336 -15.24 -14.88 15.05
C GLY A 336 -15.39 -16.38 15.22
N ASP A 337 -16.57 -16.87 15.59
CA ASP A 337 -16.84 -18.32 15.71
C ASP A 337 -16.83 -19.02 14.33
N VAL A 338 -17.12 -18.29 13.26
CA VAL A 338 -17.15 -18.82 11.88
C VAL A 338 -15.85 -18.54 11.15
N TYR A 339 -15.20 -17.43 11.47
CA TYR A 339 -14.00 -16.92 10.83
C TYR A 339 -12.89 -16.68 11.85
N PRO A 340 -12.16 -17.74 12.28
CA PRO A 340 -11.13 -17.63 13.32
C PRO A 340 -10.00 -16.66 12.96
N GLU A 341 -9.74 -16.42 11.66
CA GLU A 341 -8.69 -15.52 11.21
C GLU A 341 -8.88 -14.06 11.68
N ILE A 342 -10.11 -13.58 11.86
CA ILE A 342 -10.34 -12.24 12.40
C ILE A 342 -10.07 -12.16 13.92
N VAL A 343 -10.15 -13.29 14.62
CA VAL A 343 -9.77 -13.38 16.03
C VAL A 343 -8.25 -13.40 16.17
N GLU A 344 -7.59 -14.24 15.36
CA GLU A 344 -6.14 -14.42 15.37
C GLU A 344 -5.38 -13.15 14.97
N ASN A 345 -5.93 -12.35 14.06
CA ASN A 345 -5.29 -11.14 13.54
C ASN A 345 -5.84 -9.83 14.15
N ARG A 346 -6.69 -9.89 15.19
CA ARG A 346 -7.37 -8.74 15.79
C ARG A 346 -6.43 -7.57 16.15
N GLU A 347 -5.28 -7.85 16.79
CA GLU A 347 -4.34 -6.80 17.17
C GLU A 347 -3.64 -6.17 15.96
N LEU A 348 -3.35 -6.95 14.92
CA LEU A 348 -2.85 -6.44 13.65
C LEU A 348 -3.88 -5.54 12.96
N GLU A 349 -5.14 -5.98 12.89
CA GLU A 349 -6.26 -5.22 12.32
C GLU A 349 -6.40 -3.86 13.00
N ARG A 350 -6.47 -3.86 14.32
CA ARG A 350 -6.57 -2.66 15.16
C ARG A 350 -5.40 -1.70 14.92
N GLY A 351 -4.17 -2.21 14.92
CA GLY A 351 -2.99 -1.40 14.72
C GLY A 351 -2.90 -0.76 13.33
N LEU A 352 -3.21 -1.52 12.27
CA LEU A 352 -3.23 -1.01 10.89
C LEU A 352 -4.32 0.04 10.67
N ILE A 353 -5.50 -0.19 11.23
CA ILE A 353 -6.62 0.73 11.15
C ILE A 353 -6.30 2.03 11.88
N MET A 354 -5.81 1.97 13.14
CA MET A 354 -5.42 3.16 13.91
C MET A 354 -4.36 3.98 13.18
N ALA A 355 -3.34 3.33 12.64
CA ALA A 355 -2.28 4.03 11.91
C ALA A 355 -2.79 4.75 10.64
N GLU A 356 -3.82 4.22 9.96
CA GLU A 356 -4.44 4.89 8.82
C GLU A 356 -5.43 5.99 9.27
N GLU A 357 -6.14 5.80 10.39
CA GLU A 357 -6.96 6.85 11.02
C GLU A 357 -6.11 8.08 11.37
N ASP A 358 -4.95 7.90 12.00
CA ASP A 358 -4.02 8.98 12.33
C ASP A 358 -3.51 9.71 11.08
N ARG A 359 -3.03 8.92 10.11
CA ARG A 359 -2.47 9.47 8.86
C ARG A 359 -3.50 10.21 8.04
N PHE A 360 -4.68 9.60 7.86
CA PHE A 360 -5.73 10.20 7.06
C PHE A 360 -6.43 11.33 7.79
N GLY A 361 -6.59 11.26 9.11
CA GLY A 361 -7.09 12.37 9.93
C GLY A 361 -6.20 13.61 9.82
N ALA A 362 -4.87 13.44 9.80
CA ALA A 362 -3.94 14.56 9.55
C ALA A 362 -4.12 15.14 8.13
N THR A 363 -4.27 14.27 7.13
CA THR A 363 -4.54 14.67 5.74
C THR A 363 -5.84 15.46 5.63
N LEU A 364 -6.91 14.99 6.27
CA LEU A 364 -8.22 15.66 6.24
C LEU A 364 -8.17 17.05 6.87
N ARG A 365 -7.55 17.19 8.04
CA ARG A 365 -7.38 18.50 8.69
C ARG A 365 -6.59 19.48 7.82
N GLN A 366 -5.50 19.03 7.23
CA GLN A 366 -4.66 19.87 6.36
C GLN A 366 -5.38 20.25 5.06
N GLY A 367 -6.04 19.29 4.41
CA GLY A 367 -6.79 19.52 3.18
C GLY A 367 -8.00 20.42 3.40
N GLN A 368 -8.72 20.25 4.51
CA GLN A 368 -9.85 21.10 4.88
C GLN A 368 -9.41 22.56 5.08
N ALA A 369 -8.32 22.78 5.83
CA ALA A 369 -7.78 24.12 6.05
C ALA A 369 -7.37 24.80 4.72
N TYR A 370 -6.76 24.04 3.79
CA TYR A 370 -6.43 24.54 2.46
C TYR A 370 -7.69 24.87 1.64
N LEU A 371 -8.70 23.98 1.65
CA LEU A 371 -9.95 24.19 0.94
C LEU A 371 -10.71 25.42 1.47
N GLU A 372 -10.79 25.60 2.78
CA GLU A 372 -11.41 26.78 3.41
C GLU A 372 -10.69 28.08 3.00
N GLU A 373 -9.35 28.05 2.93
CA GLU A 373 -8.54 29.18 2.45
C GLU A 373 -8.80 29.45 0.96
N ALA A 374 -8.88 28.41 0.13
CA ALA A 374 -9.15 28.54 -1.31
C ALA A 374 -10.56 29.11 -1.57
N LEU A 375 -11.59 28.55 -0.89
CA LEU A 375 -12.97 29.05 -1.00
C LEU A 375 -13.11 30.48 -0.50
N GLY A 376 -12.37 30.85 0.57
CA GLY A 376 -12.36 32.24 1.09
C GLY A 376 -11.73 33.28 0.15
N LYS A 377 -10.92 32.84 -0.83
CA LYS A 377 -10.27 33.68 -1.84
C LYS A 377 -10.96 33.64 -3.19
N LEU A 378 -11.97 32.79 -3.36
CA LEU A 378 -12.62 32.52 -4.62
C LEU A 378 -13.38 33.75 -5.14
N GLU A 379 -13.05 34.21 -6.36
CA GLU A 379 -13.80 35.25 -7.07
C GLU A 379 -14.83 34.57 -7.99
N GLY A 380 -15.95 34.07 -7.42
CA GLY A 380 -17.01 33.38 -8.15
C GLY A 380 -17.55 32.18 -7.40
N ASP A 381 -18.35 31.32 -8.07
CA ASP A 381 -19.06 30.20 -7.44
C ASP A 381 -18.47 28.82 -7.80
N VAL A 382 -17.34 28.79 -8.57
CA VAL A 382 -16.73 27.54 -9.06
C VAL A 382 -15.27 27.43 -8.65
N LEU A 383 -14.94 26.45 -7.80
CA LEU A 383 -13.55 26.08 -7.49
C LEU A 383 -12.90 25.46 -8.74
N SER A 384 -11.69 25.91 -9.09
CA SER A 384 -11.01 25.41 -10.28
C SER A 384 -10.63 23.93 -10.18
N GLY A 385 -10.70 23.20 -11.30
CA GLY A 385 -10.27 21.81 -11.34
C GLY A 385 -8.78 21.62 -11.02
N GLU A 386 -7.94 22.63 -11.26
CA GLU A 386 -6.51 22.61 -10.92
C GLU A 386 -6.27 22.70 -9.40
N GLU A 387 -7.03 23.52 -8.68
CA GLU A 387 -7.01 23.58 -7.22
C GLU A 387 -7.56 22.31 -6.59
N ALA A 388 -8.66 21.77 -7.12
CA ALA A 388 -9.24 20.49 -6.71
C ALA A 388 -8.26 19.33 -6.98
N PHE A 389 -7.54 19.34 -8.10
CA PHE A 389 -6.49 18.38 -8.41
C PHE A 389 -5.29 18.51 -7.44
N THR A 390 -4.88 19.73 -7.10
CA THR A 390 -3.81 19.97 -6.12
C THR A 390 -4.18 19.42 -4.74
N LEU A 391 -5.42 19.62 -4.29
CA LEU A 391 -5.97 19.02 -3.07
C LEU A 391 -5.89 17.50 -3.11
N HIS A 392 -6.27 16.91 -4.25
CA HIS A 392 -6.29 15.45 -4.41
C HIS A 392 -4.89 14.85 -4.53
N ASP A 393 -4.05 15.37 -5.42
CA ASP A 393 -2.75 14.81 -5.78
C ASP A 393 -1.66 15.13 -4.74
N THR A 394 -1.59 16.40 -4.30
CA THR A 394 -0.52 16.86 -3.39
C THR A 394 -0.87 16.63 -1.93
N TYR A 395 -2.10 16.93 -1.53
CA TYR A 395 -2.54 16.80 -0.14
C TYR A 395 -3.25 15.48 0.16
N GLY A 396 -3.59 14.67 -0.86
CA GLY A 396 -4.32 13.41 -0.68
C GLY A 396 -5.75 13.59 -0.20
N PHE A 397 -6.33 14.78 -0.38
CA PHE A 397 -7.67 15.13 0.07
C PHE A 397 -8.71 14.65 -0.96
N PRO A 398 -9.70 13.84 -0.56
CA PRO A 398 -10.63 13.23 -1.51
C PRO A 398 -11.48 14.25 -2.27
N ILE A 399 -11.58 14.10 -3.59
CA ILE A 399 -12.40 14.98 -4.44
C ILE A 399 -13.88 14.96 -4.04
N ALA A 400 -14.39 13.84 -3.57
CA ALA A 400 -15.76 13.73 -3.08
C ALA A 400 -16.00 14.67 -1.88
N LEU A 401 -15.04 14.76 -0.97
CA LEU A 401 -15.10 15.65 0.19
C LEU A 401 -14.91 17.12 -0.23
N THR A 402 -14.03 17.39 -1.19
CA THR A 402 -13.89 18.74 -1.78
C THR A 402 -15.22 19.23 -2.34
N ARG A 403 -15.95 18.39 -3.09
CA ARG A 403 -17.26 18.71 -3.64
C ARG A 403 -18.32 18.94 -2.56
N GLU A 404 -18.32 18.09 -1.54
CA GLU A 404 -19.30 18.16 -0.45
C GLU A 404 -19.12 19.45 0.37
N ILE A 405 -17.89 19.79 0.76
CA ILE A 405 -17.59 21.02 1.54
C ILE A 405 -17.82 22.28 0.68
N ALA A 406 -17.39 22.26 -0.59
CA ALA A 406 -17.65 23.36 -1.52
C ALA A 406 -19.16 23.57 -1.70
N GLY A 407 -19.93 22.50 -1.92
CA GLY A 407 -21.39 22.54 -2.03
C GLY A 407 -22.09 23.07 -0.80
N ALA A 408 -21.67 22.66 0.39
CA ALA A 408 -22.19 23.18 1.67
C ALA A 408 -21.91 24.68 1.85
N SER A 409 -20.86 25.20 1.22
CA SER A 409 -20.50 26.64 1.20
C SER A 409 -21.10 27.41 0.00
N GLY A 410 -21.95 26.76 -0.82
CA GLY A 410 -22.62 27.37 -1.97
C GLY A 410 -21.78 27.42 -3.25
N HIS A 411 -20.68 26.69 -3.29
CA HIS A 411 -19.77 26.63 -4.45
C HIS A 411 -19.84 25.27 -5.18
N SER A 412 -19.46 25.25 -6.45
CA SER A 412 -19.28 24.04 -7.23
C SER A 412 -17.80 23.81 -7.55
N VAL A 413 -17.46 22.64 -8.08
CA VAL A 413 -16.10 22.27 -8.50
C VAL A 413 -16.09 21.98 -10.01
N ASP A 414 -15.10 22.49 -10.73
CA ASP A 414 -14.88 22.19 -12.16
C ASP A 414 -14.33 20.76 -12.30
N MET A 415 -15.27 19.81 -12.47
CA MET A 415 -14.91 18.38 -12.58
C MET A 415 -14.26 18.04 -13.91
N ASP A 416 -14.62 18.73 -15.01
CA ASP A 416 -14.06 18.44 -16.34
C ASP A 416 -12.55 18.76 -16.35
N ALA A 417 -12.17 19.90 -15.77
CA ALA A 417 -10.76 20.27 -15.62
C ALA A 417 -10.02 19.35 -14.62
N PHE A 418 -10.69 18.91 -13.55
CA PHE A 418 -10.12 17.95 -12.61
C PHE A 418 -9.83 16.59 -13.27
N ASP A 419 -10.80 16.04 -14.01
CA ASP A 419 -10.66 14.75 -14.69
C ASP A 419 -9.58 14.79 -15.78
N ALA A 420 -9.46 15.89 -16.52
CA ALA A 420 -8.37 16.10 -17.47
C ALA A 420 -6.99 16.10 -16.78
N ALA A 421 -6.85 16.74 -15.61
CA ALA A 421 -5.61 16.75 -14.85
C ALA A 421 -5.25 15.36 -14.31
N MET A 422 -6.25 14.59 -13.86
CA MET A 422 -6.10 13.20 -13.39
C MET A 422 -5.63 12.27 -14.52
N GLU A 423 -6.19 12.40 -15.73
CA GLU A 423 -5.76 11.57 -16.88
C GLU A 423 -4.33 11.89 -17.30
N ALA A 424 -3.97 13.18 -17.34
CA ALA A 424 -2.58 13.59 -17.60
C ALA A 424 -1.59 13.06 -16.55
N GLN A 425 -1.99 12.89 -15.28
CA GLN A 425 -1.19 12.27 -14.24
C GLN A 425 -1.04 10.77 -14.49
N ARG A 426 -2.13 10.05 -14.82
CA ARG A 426 -2.11 8.62 -15.13
C ARG A 426 -1.20 8.30 -16.32
N GLU A 427 -1.22 9.12 -17.36
CA GLU A 427 -0.33 8.98 -18.52
C GLU A 427 1.14 9.14 -18.14
N ARG A 428 1.46 10.12 -17.28
CA ARG A 428 2.83 10.32 -16.74
C ARG A 428 3.28 9.13 -15.90
N ALA A 429 2.40 8.59 -15.05
CA ALA A 429 2.69 7.42 -14.22
C ALA A 429 2.93 6.16 -15.07
N ARG A 430 2.10 5.91 -16.12
CA ARG A 430 2.31 4.81 -17.08
C ARG A 430 3.63 4.94 -17.82
N ALA A 431 3.99 6.14 -18.25
CA ALA A 431 5.25 6.41 -18.94
C ALA A 431 6.49 6.24 -18.04
N ALA A 432 6.36 6.51 -16.73
CA ALA A 432 7.41 6.29 -15.74
C ALA A 432 7.56 4.79 -15.38
N GLY A 433 6.43 4.06 -15.20
CA GLY A 433 6.43 2.62 -14.87
C GLY A 433 6.92 1.70 -15.99
N ALA A 434 6.89 2.16 -17.25
CA ALA A 434 7.40 1.37 -18.39
C ALA A 434 8.94 1.23 -18.42
N LYS A 435 9.68 1.84 -17.50
CA LYS A 435 11.15 1.77 -17.43
C LYS A 435 11.70 0.69 -16.48
N ASP A 436 10.87 0.11 -15.63
CA ASP A 436 11.29 -0.88 -14.63
C ASP A 436 10.81 -2.31 -14.93
N ALA A 437 10.46 -2.62 -16.17
CA ALA A 437 10.07 -3.96 -16.57
C ALA A 437 11.31 -4.84 -16.82
N GLU A 438 11.95 -5.33 -15.78
CA GLU A 438 12.70 -6.59 -15.78
C GLU A 438 11.73 -7.76 -15.83
N ALA A 439 11.01 -7.89 -16.93
CA ALA A 439 10.11 -9.02 -17.18
C ALA A 439 10.54 -9.80 -18.43
N ALA A 440 11.82 -10.22 -18.50
CA ALA A 440 12.25 -11.12 -19.55
C ALA A 440 11.66 -12.54 -19.40
N TRP A 441 11.30 -12.96 -18.19
CA TRP A 441 10.80 -14.31 -17.88
C TRP A 441 9.29 -14.49 -18.10
N SER A 442 8.46 -13.44 -17.99
CA SER A 442 7.01 -13.53 -18.21
C SER A 442 6.60 -13.68 -19.67
N THR A 443 7.54 -13.49 -20.61
CA THR A 443 7.26 -13.54 -22.06
C THR A 443 7.23 -14.97 -22.61
N TYR A 444 7.75 -15.97 -21.88
CA TYR A 444 7.92 -17.36 -22.33
C TYR A 444 7.04 -18.38 -21.59
N GLY A 445 5.97 -17.96 -20.92
CA GLY A 445 5.14 -18.79 -20.03
C GLY A 445 4.61 -20.10 -20.63
N GLY A 446 4.37 -20.18 -21.94
CA GLY A 446 3.84 -21.38 -22.59
C GLY A 446 4.82 -22.55 -22.65
N ILE A 447 6.12 -22.30 -22.91
CA ILE A 447 7.11 -23.37 -23.09
C ILE A 447 7.39 -24.14 -21.79
N TYR A 448 7.40 -23.48 -20.65
CA TYR A 448 7.71 -24.13 -19.37
C TYR A 448 6.56 -25.04 -18.89
N SER A 449 5.31 -24.65 -19.11
CA SER A 449 4.15 -25.50 -18.88
C SER A 449 4.19 -26.75 -19.77
N ASP A 450 4.56 -26.60 -21.04
CA ASP A 450 4.72 -27.74 -21.97
C ASP A 450 5.83 -28.67 -21.51
N LEU A 451 7.00 -28.13 -21.12
CA LEU A 451 8.12 -28.89 -20.58
C LEU A 451 7.75 -29.66 -19.30
N LEU A 452 7.04 -29.02 -18.38
CA LEU A 452 6.58 -29.68 -17.16
C LEU A 452 5.62 -30.83 -17.47
N ASN A 453 4.69 -30.63 -18.39
CA ASN A 453 3.73 -31.66 -18.77
C ASN A 453 4.40 -32.86 -19.47
N GLU A 454 5.44 -32.60 -20.28
CA GLU A 454 6.19 -33.67 -21.01
C GLU A 454 7.20 -34.40 -20.13
N LEU A 455 7.99 -33.65 -19.35
CA LEU A 455 9.15 -34.19 -18.62
C LEU A 455 8.80 -34.59 -17.17
N GLY A 456 7.69 -34.10 -16.63
CA GLY A 456 7.37 -34.23 -15.22
C GLY A 456 8.16 -33.24 -14.33
N PRO A 457 7.94 -33.28 -13.02
CA PRO A 457 8.64 -32.42 -12.07
C PRO A 457 10.12 -32.80 -11.95
N THR A 458 10.99 -31.79 -11.78
CA THR A 458 12.40 -31.96 -11.46
C THR A 458 12.57 -32.51 -10.04
N GLU A 459 13.38 -33.53 -9.85
CA GLU A 459 13.73 -34.04 -8.53
C GLU A 459 14.74 -33.10 -7.84
N PHE A 460 14.33 -32.44 -6.78
CA PHE A 460 15.21 -31.56 -6.01
C PHE A 460 15.89 -32.35 -4.88
N ILE A 461 17.22 -32.46 -4.95
CA ILE A 461 18.04 -33.18 -3.97
C ILE A 461 18.96 -32.26 -3.16
N GLY A 462 18.82 -30.93 -3.36
CA GLY A 462 19.74 -29.92 -2.82
C GLY A 462 19.62 -29.64 -1.33
N TYR A 463 18.71 -30.30 -0.61
CA TYR A 463 18.69 -30.27 0.85
C TYR A 463 19.83 -31.12 1.46
N ASP A 464 20.18 -32.23 0.82
CA ASP A 464 21.13 -33.23 1.34
C ASP A 464 22.45 -33.27 0.57
N ALA A 465 22.48 -32.73 -0.66
CA ALA A 465 23.64 -32.81 -1.56
C ALA A 465 23.90 -31.48 -2.26
N THR A 466 25.18 -31.14 -2.40
CA THR A 466 25.65 -29.99 -3.21
C THR A 466 26.18 -30.35 -4.58
N ASP A 467 26.28 -31.66 -4.89
CA ASP A 467 26.67 -32.16 -6.21
C ASP A 467 25.89 -33.44 -6.54
N ALA A 468 25.68 -33.67 -7.82
CA ALA A 468 24.97 -34.84 -8.32
C ALA A 468 25.39 -35.18 -9.78
N GLU A 469 25.47 -36.46 -10.08
CA GLU A 469 25.45 -36.97 -11.44
C GLU A 469 23.98 -37.03 -11.92
N THR A 470 23.64 -36.35 -12.98
CA THR A 470 22.26 -36.21 -13.49
C THR A 470 22.24 -36.16 -15.03
N ARG A 471 21.02 -36.13 -15.59
CA ARG A 471 20.84 -36.12 -17.04
C ARG A 471 20.16 -34.82 -17.49
N VAL A 472 20.59 -34.26 -18.61
CA VAL A 472 19.93 -33.11 -19.25
C VAL A 472 18.66 -33.59 -19.93
N LEU A 473 17.53 -32.99 -19.56
CA LEU A 473 16.20 -33.29 -20.10
C LEU A 473 15.76 -32.33 -21.20
N ALA A 474 16.13 -31.06 -21.09
CA ALA A 474 15.84 -30.04 -22.09
C ALA A 474 16.88 -28.93 -22.10
N VAL A 475 17.07 -28.34 -23.28
CA VAL A 475 17.87 -27.12 -23.49
C VAL A 475 16.99 -26.10 -24.18
N VAL A 476 16.96 -24.86 -23.63
CA VAL A 476 16.17 -23.74 -24.18
C VAL A 476 17.11 -22.58 -24.49
N VAL A 477 16.97 -22.00 -25.68
CA VAL A 477 17.72 -20.82 -26.11
C VAL A 477 16.72 -19.83 -26.73
N ASP A 478 16.77 -18.60 -26.27
CA ASP A 478 15.84 -17.52 -26.70
C ASP A 478 14.35 -17.91 -26.66
N GLY A 479 13.97 -18.73 -25.67
CA GLY A 479 12.58 -19.17 -25.46
C GLY A 479 12.14 -20.33 -26.37
N GLU A 480 13.03 -20.93 -27.13
CA GLU A 480 12.77 -22.10 -27.95
C GLU A 480 13.55 -23.32 -27.47
N ARG A 481 12.92 -24.50 -27.40
CA ARG A 481 13.59 -25.75 -27.08
C ARG A 481 14.52 -26.14 -28.25
N VAL A 482 15.77 -26.36 -27.93
CA VAL A 482 16.80 -26.78 -28.90
C VAL A 482 17.46 -28.06 -28.44
N GLY A 483 18.02 -28.85 -29.38
CA GLY A 483 18.70 -30.11 -29.02
C GLY A 483 20.08 -29.93 -28.39
N THR A 484 20.72 -28.77 -28.57
CA THR A 484 22.10 -28.51 -28.12
C THR A 484 22.36 -27.06 -27.80
N LEU A 485 23.18 -26.79 -26.79
CA LEU A 485 23.77 -25.48 -26.48
C LEU A 485 25.23 -25.49 -26.98
N ALA A 486 25.61 -24.53 -27.83
CA ALA A 486 26.96 -24.46 -28.36
C ALA A 486 27.93 -23.75 -27.39
N PRO A 487 29.26 -24.02 -27.50
CA PRO A 487 30.26 -23.27 -26.77
C PRO A 487 30.14 -21.76 -27.00
N GLY A 488 30.25 -20.96 -25.94
CA GLY A 488 30.10 -19.50 -25.94
C GLY A 488 28.68 -19.01 -25.88
N GLN A 489 27.65 -19.86 -25.94
CA GLN A 489 26.25 -19.48 -25.85
C GLN A 489 25.76 -19.40 -24.38
N THR A 490 24.76 -18.60 -24.19
CA THR A 490 23.89 -18.62 -23.00
C THR A 490 22.58 -19.31 -23.35
N GLY A 491 22.01 -20.01 -22.40
CA GLY A 491 20.72 -20.68 -22.53
C GLY A 491 20.21 -21.17 -21.18
N GLU A 492 19.22 -22.02 -21.21
CA GLU A 492 18.58 -22.60 -20.05
C GLU A 492 18.59 -24.11 -20.15
N VAL A 493 18.76 -24.77 -19.01
CA VAL A 493 18.87 -26.25 -18.94
C VAL A 493 17.92 -26.78 -17.88
N VAL A 494 17.18 -27.82 -18.22
CA VAL A 494 16.37 -28.63 -17.29
C VAL A 494 17.08 -29.93 -17.03
N LEU A 495 17.29 -30.30 -15.77
CA LEU A 495 17.92 -31.52 -15.30
C LEU A 495 16.89 -32.50 -14.75
N ALA A 496 17.16 -33.82 -14.82
CA ALA A 496 16.30 -34.84 -14.23
C ALA A 496 16.25 -34.74 -12.70
N ALA A 497 17.43 -34.58 -12.08
CA ALA A 497 17.57 -34.28 -10.65
C ALA A 497 18.56 -33.12 -10.51
N THR A 498 18.33 -32.24 -9.54
CA THR A 498 19.17 -31.06 -9.34
C THR A 498 19.51 -30.81 -7.88
N PRO A 499 20.79 -30.50 -7.57
CA PRO A 499 21.18 -29.98 -6.26
C PRO A 499 20.97 -28.44 -6.14
N PHE A 500 20.66 -27.74 -7.24
CA PHE A 500 20.50 -26.29 -7.25
C PHE A 500 19.13 -25.88 -6.72
N TYR A 501 19.08 -25.06 -5.69
CA TYR A 501 17.85 -24.44 -5.18
C TYR A 501 17.38 -23.37 -6.17
N ALA A 502 16.11 -23.40 -6.50
CA ALA A 502 15.50 -22.36 -7.35
C ALA A 502 15.00 -21.20 -6.49
N GLU A 503 15.14 -19.98 -7.01
CA GLU A 503 14.64 -18.77 -6.35
C GLU A 503 13.17 -18.92 -5.92
N MET A 504 12.94 -18.88 -4.61
CA MET A 504 11.60 -19.03 -4.02
C MET A 504 11.58 -18.48 -2.59
N GLY A 505 10.43 -17.90 -2.17
CA GLY A 505 10.22 -17.45 -0.78
C GLY A 505 11.17 -16.34 -0.32
N GLY A 506 11.81 -15.62 -1.25
CA GLY A 506 12.80 -14.58 -0.97
C GLY A 506 14.26 -15.07 -0.89
N GLU A 507 14.49 -16.39 -0.89
CA GLU A 507 15.83 -16.97 -1.06
C GLU A 507 16.23 -16.97 -2.52
N VAL A 508 17.41 -16.43 -2.85
CA VAL A 508 17.94 -16.37 -4.23
C VAL A 508 18.33 -17.75 -4.75
N GLY A 509 18.16 -17.96 -6.06
CA GLY A 509 18.56 -19.18 -6.73
C GLY A 509 20.06 -19.46 -6.60
N ASP A 510 20.44 -20.74 -6.64
CA ASP A 510 21.82 -21.17 -6.59
C ASP A 510 22.57 -20.90 -7.87
N THR A 511 23.86 -20.78 -7.72
CA THR A 511 24.85 -20.72 -8.82
C THR A 511 25.86 -21.83 -8.66
N GLY A 512 26.64 -22.12 -9.73
CA GLY A 512 27.68 -23.14 -9.68
C GLY A 512 28.10 -23.56 -11.05
N VAL A 513 28.35 -24.88 -11.25
CA VAL A 513 28.82 -25.42 -12.53
C VAL A 513 28.10 -26.71 -12.88
N ILE A 514 27.92 -26.94 -14.18
CA ILE A 514 27.52 -28.21 -14.77
C ILE A 514 28.69 -28.66 -15.62
N GLU A 515 29.23 -29.87 -15.36
CA GLU A 515 30.39 -30.44 -16.04
C GLU A 515 29.96 -31.70 -16.82
N ASN A 516 30.34 -31.76 -18.10
CA ASN A 516 30.34 -32.99 -18.86
C ASN A 516 31.81 -33.41 -19.11
N GLY A 517 32.09 -34.54 -19.67
CA GLY A 517 33.47 -34.98 -19.89
C GLY A 517 34.32 -34.10 -20.84
N GLU A 518 33.72 -33.09 -21.45
CA GLU A 518 34.34 -32.23 -22.47
C GLU A 518 34.59 -30.80 -21.97
N GLY A 519 33.95 -30.35 -20.90
CA GLY A 519 34.14 -29.01 -20.33
C GLY A 519 33.13 -28.60 -19.27
N ARG A 520 33.00 -27.30 -19.10
CA ARG A 520 32.26 -26.68 -17.98
C ARG A 520 31.30 -25.63 -18.47
N LEU A 521 30.05 -25.63 -17.90
CA LEU A 521 29.07 -24.58 -18.03
C LEU A 521 28.88 -23.92 -16.66
N TYR A 522 28.78 -22.60 -16.64
CA TYR A 522 28.47 -21.85 -15.40
C TYR A 522 26.97 -21.68 -15.27
N VAL A 523 26.41 -22.12 -14.12
CA VAL A 523 25.05 -21.82 -13.71
C VAL A 523 25.07 -20.42 -13.11
N LEU A 524 24.37 -19.48 -13.75
CA LEU A 524 24.32 -18.07 -13.37
C LEU A 524 23.16 -17.80 -12.41
N ASP A 525 22.08 -18.56 -12.53
CA ASP A 525 20.88 -18.47 -11.71
C ASP A 525 20.04 -19.75 -11.85
N THR A 526 19.19 -20.04 -10.86
CA THR A 526 18.24 -21.16 -10.89
C THR A 526 16.87 -20.68 -10.50
N LYS A 527 15.84 -20.94 -11.32
CA LYS A 527 14.46 -20.51 -11.13
C LYS A 527 13.47 -21.65 -11.29
N ALA A 528 12.26 -21.46 -10.76
CA ALA A 528 11.13 -22.36 -10.96
C ALA A 528 9.97 -21.59 -11.64
N PRO A 529 10.00 -21.40 -12.97
CA PRO A 529 8.95 -20.68 -13.68
C PRO A 529 7.58 -21.34 -13.58
N GLU A 530 7.57 -22.68 -13.42
CA GLU A 530 6.39 -23.47 -13.07
C GLU A 530 6.68 -24.27 -11.80
N LYS A 531 5.67 -24.46 -10.97
CA LYS A 531 5.82 -25.19 -9.70
C LYS A 531 6.30 -26.62 -9.96
N GLY A 532 7.50 -26.93 -9.50
CA GLY A 532 8.14 -28.25 -9.67
C GLY A 532 9.05 -28.35 -10.89
N LEU A 533 9.17 -27.34 -11.75
CA LEU A 533 10.15 -27.32 -12.84
C LEU A 533 11.32 -26.41 -12.51
N PHE A 534 12.52 -26.96 -12.31
CA PHE A 534 13.73 -26.20 -12.03
C PHE A 534 14.51 -25.94 -13.34
N VAL A 535 14.74 -24.67 -13.62
CA VAL A 535 15.39 -24.18 -14.83
C VAL A 535 16.70 -23.46 -14.47
N HIS A 536 17.80 -23.88 -15.04
CA HIS A 536 19.13 -23.36 -14.76
C HIS A 536 19.57 -22.45 -15.90
N ALA A 537 19.72 -21.16 -15.65
CA ALA A 537 20.31 -20.22 -16.59
C ALA A 537 21.83 -20.48 -16.68
N VAL A 538 22.30 -20.90 -17.84
CA VAL A 538 23.69 -21.33 -18.00
C VAL A 538 24.44 -20.54 -19.07
N ARG A 539 25.78 -20.47 -18.91
CA ARG A 539 26.69 -19.97 -19.91
C ARG A 539 27.73 -21.06 -20.23
N ALA A 540 27.75 -21.55 -21.45
CA ALA A 540 28.77 -22.48 -21.94
C ALA A 540 30.07 -21.70 -22.23
N GLU A 541 31.19 -22.14 -21.69
CA GLU A 541 32.49 -21.53 -22.03
C GLU A 541 33.23 -22.31 -23.11
N GLU A 542 33.68 -23.50 -22.78
CA GLU A 542 34.56 -24.28 -23.65
C GLU A 542 33.87 -25.47 -24.29
N ALA A 543 32.84 -26.00 -23.65
CA ALA A 543 32.08 -27.14 -24.14
C ALA A 543 30.61 -26.79 -24.36
N GLY A 544 29.99 -27.45 -25.32
CA GLY A 544 28.55 -27.46 -25.51
C GLY A 544 27.86 -28.49 -24.62
N LEU A 545 26.53 -28.51 -24.67
CA LEU A 545 25.67 -29.44 -23.95
C LEU A 545 24.55 -29.89 -24.87
N ALA A 546 24.17 -31.16 -24.79
CA ALA A 546 23.06 -31.72 -25.54
C ALA A 546 22.00 -32.34 -24.63
N GLU A 547 20.76 -32.38 -25.11
CA GLU A 547 19.72 -33.19 -24.47
C GLU A 547 20.12 -34.66 -24.41
N GLY A 548 19.93 -35.28 -23.25
CA GLY A 548 20.32 -36.66 -22.99
C GLY A 548 21.73 -36.82 -22.41
N ASP A 549 22.57 -35.78 -22.40
CA ASP A 549 23.88 -35.84 -21.81
C ASP A 549 23.84 -36.16 -20.30
N THR A 550 24.80 -36.98 -19.87
CA THR A 550 25.07 -37.22 -18.45
C THR A 550 26.08 -36.18 -17.99
N VAL A 551 25.74 -35.45 -16.93
CA VAL A 551 26.53 -34.34 -16.39
C VAL A 551 26.66 -34.42 -14.87
N VAL A 552 27.69 -33.75 -14.37
CA VAL A 552 27.84 -33.51 -12.93
C VAL A 552 27.43 -32.08 -12.62
N ALA A 553 26.34 -31.92 -11.92
CA ALA A 553 25.82 -30.64 -11.42
C ALA A 553 26.44 -30.37 -10.06
N ARG A 554 27.07 -29.19 -9.86
CA ARG A 554 27.75 -28.82 -8.60
C ARG A 554 27.46 -27.40 -8.23
N VAL A 555 26.83 -27.22 -7.04
CA VAL A 555 26.49 -25.91 -6.44
C VAL A 555 27.76 -25.21 -5.92
N ASP A 556 27.85 -23.89 -5.99
CA ASP A 556 28.83 -23.13 -5.23
C ASP A 556 28.54 -23.26 -3.73
N ALA A 557 29.19 -24.18 -3.09
CA ALA A 557 28.97 -24.52 -1.69
C ALA A 557 29.28 -23.35 -0.73
N ASN A 558 30.22 -22.46 -1.08
CA ASN A 558 30.53 -21.32 -0.23
C ASN A 558 29.38 -20.26 -0.28
N ARG A 559 28.84 -20.05 -1.47
CA ARG A 559 27.71 -19.16 -1.68
C ARG A 559 26.45 -19.73 -1.01
N ARG A 560 26.15 -21.02 -1.19
CA ARG A 560 25.05 -21.72 -0.55
C ARG A 560 25.12 -21.61 0.98
N ALA A 561 26.28 -21.92 1.57
CA ALA A 561 26.47 -21.81 3.01
C ALA A 561 26.30 -20.37 3.54
N ALA A 562 26.62 -19.34 2.74
CA ALA A 562 26.34 -17.97 3.13
C ALA A 562 24.83 -17.65 3.09
N ILE A 563 24.10 -18.18 2.10
CA ILE A 563 22.64 -18.06 1.98
C ILE A 563 21.95 -18.76 3.16
N GLU A 564 22.31 -20.01 3.46
CA GLU A 564 21.76 -20.79 4.58
C GLU A 564 21.91 -20.08 5.92
N ARG A 565 23.08 -19.46 6.17
CA ARG A 565 23.30 -18.63 7.37
C ARG A 565 22.35 -17.45 7.42
N ASN A 566 22.22 -16.71 6.33
CA ASN A 566 21.32 -15.55 6.26
C ASN A 566 19.85 -15.99 6.34
N HIS A 567 19.48 -17.15 5.79
CA HIS A 567 18.10 -17.62 5.83
C HIS A 567 17.70 -18.03 7.24
N THR A 568 18.49 -18.87 7.91
CA THR A 568 18.20 -19.25 9.28
C THR A 568 18.23 -18.04 10.21
N ALA A 569 19.15 -17.09 9.99
CA ALA A 569 19.19 -15.82 10.71
C ALA A 569 17.92 -14.97 10.50
N THR A 570 17.29 -15.05 9.32
CA THR A 570 16.02 -14.35 9.05
C THR A 570 14.89 -14.87 9.93
N HIS A 571 14.78 -16.18 10.11
CA HIS A 571 13.80 -16.80 11.01
C HIS A 571 14.04 -16.39 12.46
N ILE A 572 15.29 -16.42 12.92
CA ILE A 572 15.67 -16.00 14.28
C ILE A 572 15.36 -14.51 14.48
N LEU A 573 15.69 -13.68 13.50
CA LEU A 573 15.38 -12.23 13.52
C LEU A 573 13.87 -11.98 13.59
N HIS A 574 13.06 -12.68 12.79
CA HIS A 574 11.61 -12.59 12.82
C HIS A 574 11.05 -12.93 14.19
N ALA A 575 11.49 -14.02 14.78
CA ALA A 575 11.06 -14.42 16.11
C ALA A 575 11.49 -13.41 17.19
N ALA A 576 12.71 -12.88 17.14
CA ALA A 576 13.18 -11.83 18.05
C ALA A 576 12.37 -10.52 17.90
N LEU A 577 12.05 -10.11 16.66
CA LEU A 577 11.18 -8.97 16.40
C LEU A 577 9.78 -9.15 17.02
N ARG A 578 9.18 -10.33 16.86
CA ARG A 578 7.87 -10.64 17.48
C ARG A 578 7.93 -10.56 19.00
N ARG A 579 8.99 -11.06 19.62
CA ARG A 579 9.15 -11.00 21.08
C ARG A 579 9.31 -9.59 21.62
N VAL A 580 10.06 -8.74 20.92
CA VAL A 580 10.36 -7.37 21.36
C VAL A 580 9.25 -6.38 21.00
N LEU A 581 8.68 -6.50 19.80
CA LEU A 581 7.71 -5.55 19.27
C LEU A 581 6.26 -6.01 19.40
N GLY A 582 6.02 -7.32 19.48
CA GLY A 582 4.68 -7.91 19.62
C GLY A 582 4.24 -8.78 18.45
N ASP A 583 3.15 -9.54 18.65
CA ASP A 583 2.62 -10.53 17.68
C ASP A 583 2.06 -9.94 16.39
N HIS A 584 1.87 -8.62 16.31
CA HIS A 584 1.48 -7.93 15.09
C HIS A 584 2.59 -7.91 14.04
N VAL A 585 3.83 -8.25 14.42
CA VAL A 585 4.93 -8.39 13.47
C VAL A 585 4.70 -9.62 12.61
N LYS A 586 4.45 -9.39 11.33
CA LYS A 586 4.29 -10.41 10.28
C LYS A 586 5.24 -10.09 9.12
N GLN A 587 5.74 -11.11 8.44
CA GLN A 587 6.54 -10.91 7.25
C GLN A 587 5.69 -10.28 6.13
N ALA A 588 6.15 -9.17 5.56
CA ALA A 588 5.56 -8.51 4.38
C ALA A 588 6.42 -8.73 3.13
N GLY A 589 7.66 -9.12 3.30
CA GLY A 589 8.60 -9.45 2.23
C GLY A 589 9.93 -9.92 2.79
N SER A 590 10.70 -10.65 1.98
CA SER A 590 12.02 -11.14 2.35
C SER A 590 12.97 -11.12 1.15
N TYR A 591 14.26 -10.99 1.42
CA TYR A 591 15.33 -11.25 0.50
C TYR A 591 16.46 -11.89 1.29
N VAL A 592 16.91 -13.05 0.82
CA VAL A 592 18.00 -13.82 1.43
C VAL A 592 19.04 -14.12 0.36
N GLY A 593 20.14 -13.40 0.40
CA GLY A 593 21.29 -13.56 -0.48
C GLY A 593 22.55 -13.96 0.26
N PRO A 594 23.66 -14.20 -0.46
CA PRO A 594 24.95 -14.54 0.17
C PRO A 594 25.60 -13.37 0.91
N ASP A 595 25.27 -12.14 0.55
CA ASP A 595 25.84 -10.90 1.05
C ASP A 595 25.08 -10.30 2.22
N ARG A 596 23.75 -10.47 2.26
CA ARG A 596 22.87 -9.93 3.29
C ARG A 596 21.52 -10.64 3.31
N LEU A 597 20.80 -10.39 4.38
CA LEU A 597 19.35 -10.61 4.46
C LEU A 597 18.63 -9.26 4.51
N ARG A 598 17.40 -9.24 4.00
CA ARG A 598 16.44 -8.13 4.11
C ARG A 598 15.12 -8.70 4.56
N PHE A 599 14.55 -8.11 5.59
CA PHE A 599 13.29 -8.54 6.16
C PHE A 599 12.33 -7.35 6.24
N ASP A 600 11.24 -7.41 5.49
CA ASP A 600 10.16 -6.43 5.50
C ASP A 600 9.04 -6.97 6.40
N PHE A 601 8.60 -6.18 7.36
CA PHE A 601 7.64 -6.63 8.37
C PHE A 601 6.62 -5.54 8.71
N THR A 602 5.45 -5.98 9.17
CA THR A 602 4.40 -5.07 9.62
C THR A 602 4.78 -4.45 10.97
N HIS A 603 4.88 -3.12 11.00
CA HIS A 603 5.05 -2.35 12.23
C HIS A 603 4.65 -0.89 11.99
N PHE A 604 4.07 -0.25 12.99
CA PHE A 604 3.34 1.01 12.84
C PHE A 604 4.23 2.25 12.88
N GLU A 605 5.39 2.15 13.53
CA GLU A 605 6.34 3.25 13.75
C GLU A 605 7.80 2.81 13.51
N ALA A 606 8.73 3.74 13.57
CA ALA A 606 10.15 3.41 13.48
C ALA A 606 10.60 2.69 14.77
N CYS A 607 11.38 1.62 14.63
CA CYS A 607 11.97 0.96 15.78
C CYS A 607 12.95 1.90 16.50
N THR A 608 12.88 1.95 17.83
CA THR A 608 13.84 2.75 18.57
C THR A 608 15.22 2.08 18.58
N PRO A 609 16.30 2.85 18.78
CA PRO A 609 17.65 2.24 18.92
C PRO A 609 17.73 1.17 20.00
N GLU A 610 16.99 1.33 21.09
CA GLU A 610 16.92 0.38 22.21
C GLU A 610 16.22 -0.91 21.80
N GLN A 611 15.10 -0.82 21.05
CA GLN A 611 14.39 -1.97 20.51
C GLN A 611 15.26 -2.74 19.52
N LEU A 612 15.95 -2.03 18.59
CA LEU A 612 16.86 -2.68 17.64
C LEU A 612 18.04 -3.37 18.34
N ALA A 613 18.60 -2.74 19.38
CA ALA A 613 19.66 -3.35 20.15
C ALA A 613 19.18 -4.60 20.90
N GLU A 614 17.96 -4.59 21.41
CA GLU A 614 17.35 -5.73 22.09
C GLU A 614 17.06 -6.88 21.12
N VAL A 615 16.50 -6.58 19.94
CA VAL A 615 16.27 -7.58 18.87
C VAL A 615 17.60 -8.22 18.46
N GLU A 616 18.64 -7.43 18.23
CA GLU A 616 19.97 -7.90 17.86
C GLU A 616 20.58 -8.76 18.97
N ARG A 617 20.42 -8.37 20.24
CA ARG A 617 20.90 -9.11 21.39
C ARG A 617 20.20 -10.47 21.50
N GLU A 618 18.86 -10.52 21.46
CA GLU A 618 18.08 -11.76 21.52
C GLU A 618 18.44 -12.71 20.37
N ALA A 619 18.52 -12.19 19.16
CA ALA A 619 18.90 -12.99 18.00
C ALA A 619 20.29 -13.62 18.18
N ASN A 620 21.28 -12.84 18.63
CA ASN A 620 22.64 -13.35 18.85
C ASN A 620 22.76 -14.29 20.03
N GLU A 621 22.00 -14.10 21.12
CA GLU A 621 21.95 -15.06 22.22
C GLU A 621 21.45 -16.41 21.74
N HIS A 622 20.42 -16.44 20.89
CA HIS A 622 19.92 -17.68 20.32
C HIS A 622 20.91 -18.32 19.33
N ILE A 623 21.56 -17.53 18.47
CA ILE A 623 22.63 -18.02 17.58
C ILE A 623 23.76 -18.68 18.40
N MET A 624 24.21 -18.04 19.48
CA MET A 624 25.30 -18.51 20.32
C MET A 624 24.89 -19.69 21.22
N SER A 625 23.61 -19.96 21.40
CA SER A 625 23.12 -21.12 22.14
C SER A 625 23.42 -22.45 21.45
N ALA A 626 23.83 -22.41 20.17
CA ALA A 626 24.26 -23.56 19.37
C ALA A 626 23.23 -24.70 19.32
N THR A 627 21.95 -24.33 19.13
CA THR A 627 20.85 -25.29 19.04
C THR A 627 20.77 -25.93 17.65
N PRO A 628 20.46 -27.24 17.56
CA PRO A 628 20.19 -27.88 16.26
C PRO A 628 19.00 -27.26 15.55
N THR A 629 19.08 -27.16 14.22
CA THR A 629 17.93 -26.88 13.36
C THR A 629 17.24 -28.19 13.03
N THR A 630 15.94 -28.30 13.34
CA THR A 630 15.13 -29.48 13.05
C THR A 630 14.22 -29.21 11.88
N ILE A 631 14.24 -30.09 10.87
CA ILE A 631 13.45 -29.93 9.66
C ILE A 631 12.63 -31.21 9.45
N TYR A 632 11.31 -31.04 9.25
CA TYR A 632 10.41 -32.19 9.03
C TYR A 632 9.19 -31.77 8.22
N GLU A 633 8.49 -32.76 7.65
CA GLU A 633 7.22 -32.57 6.98
C GLU A 633 6.07 -33.05 7.86
N THR A 634 4.95 -32.31 7.84
CA THR A 634 3.73 -32.65 8.57
C THR A 634 2.50 -32.11 7.83
N SER A 635 1.30 -32.46 8.29
CA SER A 635 0.09 -31.84 7.76
C SER A 635 -0.02 -30.37 8.19
N LEU A 636 -0.66 -29.54 7.35
CA LEU A 636 -0.91 -28.14 7.68
C LEU A 636 -1.72 -27.99 8.98
N GLU A 637 -2.65 -28.93 9.23
CA GLU A 637 -3.47 -28.95 10.43
C GLU A 637 -2.61 -29.18 11.70
N GLU A 638 -1.73 -30.18 11.67
CA GLU A 638 -0.81 -30.47 12.78
C GLU A 638 0.18 -29.31 13.00
N ALA A 639 0.70 -28.70 11.92
CA ALA A 639 1.57 -27.54 12.01
C ALA A 639 0.88 -26.36 12.71
N ARG A 640 -0.35 -26.07 12.34
CA ARG A 640 -1.16 -25.03 13.00
C ARG A 640 -1.45 -25.34 14.46
N ALA A 641 -1.84 -26.57 14.76
CA ALA A 641 -2.07 -27.02 16.14
C ALA A 641 -0.81 -26.92 17.01
N ALA A 642 0.38 -27.10 16.42
CA ALA A 642 1.67 -26.93 17.07
C ALA A 642 2.14 -25.46 17.15
N GLY A 643 1.36 -24.48 16.64
CA GLY A 643 1.70 -23.06 16.68
C GLY A 643 2.83 -22.68 15.71
N VAL A 644 3.00 -23.41 14.60
CA VAL A 644 3.98 -23.09 13.57
C VAL A 644 3.58 -21.80 12.86
N THR A 645 4.50 -20.85 12.73
CA THR A 645 4.25 -19.57 12.04
C THR A 645 4.29 -19.79 10.53
N GLY A 646 3.21 -19.43 9.84
CA GLY A 646 3.16 -19.33 8.37
C GLY A 646 3.33 -17.88 7.89
N LEU A 647 3.67 -17.71 6.62
CA LEU A 647 3.72 -16.39 6.00
C LEU A 647 2.32 -15.79 5.90
N PHE A 648 2.23 -14.51 6.19
CA PHE A 648 0.97 -13.78 6.15
C PHE A 648 0.44 -13.67 4.71
N GLY A 649 -0.79 -14.18 4.49
CA GLY A 649 -1.43 -14.16 3.17
C GLY A 649 -1.01 -15.27 2.20
N GLU A 650 -0.13 -16.19 2.57
CA GLU A 650 0.23 -17.34 1.73
C GLU A 650 -0.69 -18.56 1.94
N LYS A 651 -0.81 -19.35 0.87
CA LYS A 651 -1.60 -20.57 0.84
C LYS A 651 -0.68 -21.78 0.78
N TYR A 652 -0.84 -22.64 1.75
CA TYR A 652 -0.03 -23.85 1.90
C TYR A 652 -0.78 -25.09 1.39
N GLY A 653 -0.05 -26.10 0.92
CA GLY A 653 -0.61 -27.42 0.59
C GLY A 653 -1.04 -28.20 1.84
N GLU A 654 -1.57 -29.40 1.62
CA GLU A 654 -1.95 -30.30 2.73
C GLU A 654 -0.73 -30.76 3.54
N VAL A 655 0.40 -30.97 2.88
CA VAL A 655 1.70 -31.30 3.51
C VAL A 655 2.60 -30.06 3.44
N VAL A 656 3.20 -29.72 4.57
CA VAL A 656 4.05 -28.56 4.75
C VAL A 656 5.38 -28.95 5.38
N ARG A 657 6.45 -28.24 4.98
CA ARG A 657 7.78 -28.37 5.56
C ARG A 657 7.97 -27.36 6.68
N VAL A 658 8.29 -27.83 7.87
CA VAL A 658 8.54 -27.04 9.07
C VAL A 658 10.04 -26.94 9.31
N VAL A 659 10.51 -25.75 9.63
CA VAL A 659 11.89 -25.48 10.05
C VAL A 659 11.84 -24.90 11.47
N GLU A 660 12.48 -25.61 12.39
CA GLU A 660 12.63 -25.18 13.79
C GLU A 660 14.10 -24.80 14.06
N ALA A 661 14.34 -23.56 14.41
CA ALA A 661 15.64 -23.09 14.88
C ALA A 661 15.60 -22.99 16.40
N GLY A 662 15.82 -24.12 17.07
CA GLY A 662 15.65 -24.28 18.49
C GLY A 662 14.23 -23.98 18.97
N ASP A 663 14.09 -23.44 20.19
CA ASP A 663 12.78 -23.11 20.78
C ASP A 663 12.29 -21.71 20.40
N LEU A 664 13.12 -20.91 19.71
CA LEU A 664 12.79 -19.52 19.41
C LEU A 664 11.93 -19.37 18.16
N SER A 665 12.30 -20.06 17.06
CA SER A 665 11.60 -19.96 15.79
C SER A 665 11.10 -21.30 15.31
N ARG A 666 9.86 -21.34 14.85
CA ARG A 666 9.21 -22.49 14.24
C ARG A 666 8.33 -21.99 13.10
N GLU A 667 8.78 -22.22 11.85
CA GLU A 667 8.15 -21.60 10.68
C GLU A 667 7.96 -22.57 9.52
N LEU A 668 6.92 -22.31 8.70
CA LEU A 668 6.72 -23.00 7.43
C LEU A 668 7.73 -22.46 6.42
N CYS A 669 8.67 -23.29 5.96
CA CYS A 669 9.71 -22.84 5.03
C CYS A 669 10.23 -23.94 4.13
N GLY A 670 10.35 -23.64 2.81
CA GLY A 670 10.92 -24.51 1.79
C GLY A 670 12.40 -24.24 1.47
N GLY A 671 13.05 -23.30 2.16
CA GLY A 671 14.43 -22.88 1.84
C GLY A 671 15.52 -23.75 2.45
N CYS A 672 16.77 -23.37 2.15
CA CYS A 672 17.97 -24.04 2.67
C CYS A 672 18.43 -23.41 3.99
N HIS A 673 18.79 -24.23 4.97
CA HIS A 673 19.11 -23.80 6.32
C HIS A 673 20.38 -24.46 6.87
N VAL A 674 21.04 -23.80 7.82
CA VAL A 674 22.15 -24.40 8.57
C VAL A 674 21.66 -25.55 9.46
N ASN A 675 22.52 -26.51 9.78
CA ASN A 675 22.17 -27.62 10.68
C ASN A 675 22.21 -27.25 12.15
N ASN A 676 22.92 -26.17 12.49
CA ASN A 676 23.05 -25.65 13.86
C ASN A 676 23.14 -24.13 13.84
N THR A 677 22.44 -23.47 14.76
CA THR A 677 22.40 -21.98 14.83
C THR A 677 23.80 -21.37 15.00
N ALA A 678 24.75 -22.04 15.61
CA ALA A 678 26.14 -21.59 15.76
C ALA A 678 26.85 -21.35 14.40
N GLU A 679 26.44 -22.04 13.32
CA GLU A 679 27.04 -21.88 11.99
C GLU A 679 26.80 -20.48 11.41
N ILE A 680 25.78 -19.76 11.89
CA ILE A 680 25.49 -18.38 11.55
C ILE A 680 26.62 -17.44 11.99
N GLY A 681 27.32 -17.82 13.07
CA GLY A 681 28.36 -17.00 13.70
C GLY A 681 27.75 -15.89 14.55
N PHE A 682 27.52 -14.70 13.99
CA PHE A 682 26.72 -13.66 14.63
C PHE A 682 25.98 -12.82 13.57
N LEU A 683 24.90 -12.19 13.98
CA LEU A 683 24.07 -11.32 13.18
C LEU A 683 24.33 -9.86 13.56
N LYS A 684 24.44 -8.98 12.56
CA LYS A 684 24.51 -7.53 12.73
C LYS A 684 23.45 -6.82 11.91
N ILE A 685 22.55 -6.11 12.57
CA ILE A 685 21.59 -5.20 11.92
C ILE A 685 22.38 -4.01 11.36
N THR A 686 22.24 -3.74 10.07
CA THR A 686 22.95 -2.66 9.37
C THR A 686 22.06 -1.45 9.13
N SER A 687 20.76 -1.63 8.94
CA SER A 687 19.80 -0.54 8.74
C SER A 687 18.39 -0.93 9.16
N GLU A 688 17.58 0.08 9.50
CA GLU A 688 16.14 0.01 9.64
C GLU A 688 15.52 1.21 8.94
N SER A 689 14.46 0.98 8.13
CA SER A 689 13.82 2.02 7.31
C SER A 689 12.36 1.71 7.03
N SER A 690 11.61 2.72 6.52
CA SER A 690 10.23 2.51 6.03
C SER A 690 10.25 2.12 4.56
N VAL A 691 9.46 1.11 4.20
CA VAL A 691 9.21 0.69 2.81
C VAL A 691 7.89 1.25 2.30
N GLY A 692 6.93 1.34 3.19
CA GLY A 692 5.57 1.79 2.87
C GLY A 692 4.77 2.07 4.14
N ALA A 693 3.49 2.26 3.97
CA ALA A 693 2.60 2.44 5.10
C ALA A 693 2.57 1.18 5.97
N ASN A 694 2.97 1.32 7.23
CA ASN A 694 2.96 0.26 8.23
C ASN A 694 3.86 -0.95 7.88
N VAL A 695 4.84 -0.76 6.99
CA VAL A 695 5.85 -1.76 6.67
C VAL A 695 7.24 -1.18 6.93
N ARG A 696 7.97 -1.84 7.79
CA ARG A 696 9.36 -1.54 8.14
C ARG A 696 10.29 -2.56 7.50
N ARG A 697 11.48 -2.14 7.19
CA ARG A 697 12.55 -2.96 6.59
C ARG A 697 13.76 -2.99 7.52
N ILE A 698 14.23 -4.18 7.82
CA ILE A 698 15.54 -4.40 8.42
C ILE A 698 16.46 -5.04 7.38
N GLU A 699 17.67 -4.53 7.26
CA GLU A 699 18.78 -5.22 6.61
C GLU A 699 19.79 -5.68 7.65
N ALA A 700 20.27 -6.90 7.49
CA ALA A 700 21.26 -7.47 8.38
C ALA A 700 22.26 -8.34 7.60
N VAL A 701 23.39 -8.59 8.21
CA VAL A 701 24.48 -9.44 7.71
C VAL A 701 24.89 -10.44 8.77
N THR A 702 25.43 -11.59 8.33
CA THR A 702 25.88 -12.65 9.24
C THR A 702 27.34 -13.00 9.01
N SER A 703 27.92 -13.74 9.93
CA SER A 703 29.27 -14.37 9.81
C SER A 703 30.33 -13.41 9.30
N TYR A 704 31.01 -13.75 8.24
CA TYR A 704 32.08 -12.94 7.61
C TYR A 704 31.57 -11.59 7.09
N GLY A 705 30.31 -11.51 6.63
CA GLY A 705 29.68 -10.25 6.25
C GLY A 705 29.52 -9.30 7.45
N ALA A 706 29.12 -9.82 8.60
CA ALA A 706 29.01 -9.06 9.84
C ALA A 706 30.40 -8.61 10.35
N LEU A 707 31.39 -9.50 10.29
CA LEU A 707 32.78 -9.14 10.63
C LEU A 707 33.34 -8.04 9.71
N ALA A 708 33.11 -8.15 8.42
CA ALA A 708 33.52 -7.13 7.44
C ALA A 708 32.85 -5.77 7.71
N TYR A 709 31.57 -5.77 8.05
CA TYR A 709 30.85 -4.56 8.42
C TYR A 709 31.41 -3.92 9.67
N VAL A 710 31.64 -4.69 10.74
CA VAL A 710 32.23 -4.19 12.01
C VAL A 710 33.64 -3.62 11.77
N ASN A 711 34.48 -4.33 11.00
CA ASN A 711 35.82 -3.86 10.66
C ASN A 711 35.78 -2.52 9.86
N LYS A 712 34.80 -2.37 8.95
CA LYS A 712 34.62 -1.11 8.21
C LYS A 712 34.26 0.03 9.17
N VAL A 713 33.29 -0.18 10.05
CA VAL A 713 32.88 0.83 11.05
C VAL A 713 34.06 1.18 11.98
N GLU A 714 34.84 0.21 12.39
CA GLU A 714 36.03 0.44 13.21
C GLU A 714 37.09 1.23 12.48
N ALA A 715 37.29 0.97 11.19
CA ALA A 715 38.25 1.72 10.35
C ALA A 715 37.85 3.21 10.24
N GLU A 716 36.59 3.49 9.92
CA GLU A 716 36.02 4.85 9.86
C GLU A 716 36.15 5.58 11.20
N LEU A 717 35.88 4.86 12.32
CA LEU A 717 36.04 5.44 13.65
C LEU A 717 37.52 5.77 13.97
N LYS A 718 38.46 4.91 13.58
CA LYS A 718 39.89 5.14 13.74
C LYS A 718 40.40 6.34 12.91
N GLU A 719 39.89 6.49 11.69
CA GLU A 719 40.24 7.63 10.82
C GLU A 719 39.70 8.95 11.41
N ALA A 720 38.43 8.96 11.87
CA ALA A 720 37.84 10.11 12.56
C ALA A 720 38.63 10.47 13.83
N ALA A 721 39.03 9.48 14.63
CA ALA A 721 39.85 9.67 15.83
C ALA A 721 41.22 10.25 15.52
N ALA A 722 41.86 9.76 14.45
CA ALA A 722 43.15 10.29 13.99
C ALA A 722 43.05 11.77 13.55
N THR A 723 41.97 12.09 12.80
CA THR A 723 41.71 13.47 12.37
C THR A 723 41.50 14.41 13.56
N LEU A 724 40.77 13.97 14.57
CA LEU A 724 40.49 14.73 15.79
C LEU A 724 41.64 14.66 16.83
N ARG A 725 42.62 13.81 16.60
CA ARG A 725 43.76 13.54 17.47
C ARG A 725 43.36 13.10 18.88
N VAL A 726 42.40 12.18 18.97
CA VAL A 726 41.92 11.59 20.22
C VAL A 726 41.85 10.05 20.08
N PRO A 727 41.74 9.30 21.20
CA PRO A 727 41.41 7.88 21.14
C PRO A 727 40.04 7.63 20.47
N PRO A 728 39.82 6.47 19.82
CA PRO A 728 38.54 6.17 19.14
C PRO A 728 37.32 6.34 20.01
N PHE A 729 37.36 5.94 21.29
CA PHE A 729 36.22 6.06 22.21
C PHE A 729 35.92 7.47 22.70
N ASP A 730 36.85 8.44 22.45
CA ASP A 730 36.70 9.84 22.87
C ASP A 730 36.22 10.75 21.73
N VAL A 731 35.96 10.19 20.52
CA VAL A 731 35.55 10.92 19.32
C VAL A 731 34.26 11.71 19.55
N SER A 732 33.22 11.06 20.15
CA SER A 732 31.95 11.72 20.41
C SER A 732 32.04 12.89 21.38
N GLU A 733 32.84 12.75 22.45
CA GLU A 733 33.08 13.81 23.42
C GLU A 733 33.85 14.98 22.79
N ARG A 734 34.86 14.67 21.97
CA ARG A 734 35.61 15.67 21.24
C ARG A 734 34.76 16.45 20.23
N VAL A 735 33.95 15.77 19.44
CA VAL A 735 33.02 16.41 18.50
C VAL A 735 32.01 17.30 19.23
N ALA A 736 31.45 16.85 20.35
CA ALA A 736 30.57 17.69 21.17
C ALA A 736 31.27 18.94 21.71
N ALA A 737 32.51 18.81 22.19
CA ALA A 737 33.32 19.94 22.65
C ALA A 737 33.63 20.93 21.51
N ASP A 738 34.01 20.42 20.34
CA ASP A 738 34.32 21.26 19.17
C ASP A 738 33.07 21.96 18.63
N GLN A 739 31.90 21.32 18.61
CA GLN A 739 30.62 21.96 18.26
C GLN A 739 30.25 23.07 19.23
N LYS A 740 30.44 22.85 20.54
CA LYS A 740 30.21 23.89 21.56
C LYS A 740 31.17 25.07 21.36
N ALA A 741 32.47 24.82 21.17
CA ALA A 741 33.43 25.85 20.91
C ALA A 741 33.13 26.67 19.64
N LEU A 742 32.70 25.98 18.57
CA LEU A 742 32.29 26.62 17.32
C LEU A 742 31.05 27.52 17.52
N LYS A 743 30.06 27.07 18.28
CA LYS A 743 28.87 27.86 18.62
C LYS A 743 29.25 29.12 19.44
N GLU A 744 30.16 28.97 20.41
CA GLU A 744 30.68 30.11 21.19
C GLU A 744 31.47 31.09 20.34
N MET A 745 32.35 30.60 19.43
CA MET A 745 33.04 31.43 18.48
C MET A 745 32.12 32.20 17.55
N ARG A 746 31.11 31.56 17.00
CA ARG A 746 30.09 32.22 16.17
C ARG A 746 29.33 33.30 16.93
N THR A 747 28.99 33.03 18.20
CA THR A 747 28.32 34.01 19.06
C THR A 747 29.22 35.19 19.37
N LYS A 748 30.54 34.95 19.68
CA LYS A 748 31.53 36.01 19.89
C LYS A 748 31.75 36.83 18.62
N ALA A 749 31.87 36.19 17.46
CA ALA A 749 32.00 36.88 16.18
C ALA A 749 30.77 37.74 15.84
N LYS A 750 29.58 37.26 16.13
CA LYS A 750 28.35 38.05 15.98
C LYS A 750 28.33 39.26 16.90
N ARG A 751 28.66 39.07 18.20
CA ARG A 751 28.70 40.17 19.19
C ARG A 751 29.79 41.20 18.80
N ALA A 752 30.98 40.75 18.36
CA ALA A 752 32.02 41.66 17.89
C ALA A 752 31.56 42.47 16.67
N LYS A 753 30.84 41.83 15.75
CA LYS A 753 30.22 42.51 14.58
C LYS A 753 29.19 43.54 15.01
N ASP A 754 28.35 43.18 15.98
CA ASP A 754 27.31 44.06 16.52
C ASP A 754 27.90 45.23 17.29
N MET A 755 28.99 45.05 18.10
CA MET A 755 29.72 46.11 18.80
C MET A 755 30.39 47.09 17.83
N VAL A 756 31.07 46.63 16.78
CA VAL A 756 31.65 47.49 15.73
C VAL A 756 30.57 48.33 15.05
N SER A 757 29.41 47.76 14.85
CA SER A 757 28.25 48.46 14.28
C SER A 757 27.74 49.56 15.22
N ASP A 758 27.59 49.27 16.51
CA ASP A 758 27.09 50.28 17.50
C ASP A 758 28.11 51.46 17.70
N ASP A 759 29.39 51.16 17.71
CA ASP A 759 30.46 52.21 17.80
C ASP A 759 30.47 53.13 16.58
N MET A 760 30.29 52.57 15.39
CA MET A 760 30.14 53.35 14.15
C MET A 760 28.90 54.26 14.17
N PHE A 761 27.74 53.76 14.63
CA PHE A 761 26.53 54.60 14.74
C PHE A 761 26.69 55.69 15.79
N SER A 762 27.32 55.38 16.93
CA SER A 762 27.63 56.39 17.97
C SER A 762 28.57 57.49 17.43
N THR A 763 29.56 57.13 16.62
CA THR A 763 30.45 58.08 15.96
C THR A 763 29.72 58.95 14.94
N LEU A 764 28.81 58.37 14.15
CA LEU A 764 27.98 59.14 13.21
C LEU A 764 27.05 60.12 13.95
N LEU A 765 26.36 59.67 14.98
CA LEU A 765 25.48 60.53 15.79
C LEU A 765 26.22 61.64 16.52
N SER A 766 27.46 61.44 16.89
CA SER A 766 28.29 62.51 17.50
C SER A 766 28.61 63.62 16.51
N GLN A 767 28.43 63.42 15.20
CA GLN A 767 28.73 64.39 14.14
C GLN A 767 27.45 65.15 13.67
N VAL A 768 26.34 65.02 14.40
CA VAL A 768 25.15 65.81 14.13
C VAL A 768 25.41 67.31 14.24
N GLN A 769 25.05 68.07 13.24
CA GLN A 769 25.08 69.51 13.14
C GLN A 769 23.69 70.08 12.90
N LEU A 770 23.42 71.29 13.23
CA LEU A 770 22.17 71.95 12.98
C LEU A 770 22.28 72.77 11.67
N ALA A 771 21.49 72.42 10.66
CA ALA A 771 21.43 73.23 9.43
C ALA A 771 20.78 74.59 9.71
N PRO A 772 21.13 75.68 8.97
CA PRO A 772 20.48 77.00 9.13
C PRO A 772 18.96 76.98 8.94
N ALA A 773 18.47 75.98 8.22
CA ALA A 773 17.08 75.70 8.03
C ALA A 773 16.38 75.04 9.20
N GLY A 774 17.09 74.75 10.33
CA GLY A 774 16.53 74.30 11.59
C GLY A 774 16.38 72.77 11.77
N TYR A 775 16.95 71.96 10.93
CA TYR A 775 16.97 70.48 11.09
C TYR A 775 18.35 69.91 11.37
N PRO A 776 18.50 68.82 12.15
CA PRO A 776 19.74 68.15 12.39
C PRO A 776 20.21 67.41 11.12
N VAL A 777 21.53 67.48 10.82
CA VAL A 777 22.13 66.79 9.67
C VAL A 777 23.49 66.18 10.06
N ILE A 778 23.72 64.97 9.53
CA ILE A 778 25.00 64.29 9.61
C ILE A 778 25.66 64.34 8.21
N ILE A 779 26.91 64.89 8.13
CA ILE A 779 27.71 64.87 6.91
C ILE A 779 29.04 64.20 7.22
N ALA A 780 29.17 62.91 6.81
CA ALA A 780 30.28 62.11 7.28
C ALA A 780 30.86 61.18 6.19
N ARG A 781 32.16 60.90 6.34
CA ARG A 781 32.78 59.77 5.67
C ARG A 781 32.63 58.52 6.54
N THR A 782 32.27 57.38 5.94
CA THR A 782 32.07 56.15 6.68
C THR A 782 32.57 54.94 5.88
N GLU A 783 32.87 53.87 6.56
CA GLU A 783 33.15 52.57 5.93
C GLU A 783 31.85 51.91 5.45
N VAL A 784 31.78 51.57 4.16
CA VAL A 784 30.63 50.90 3.56
C VAL A 784 31.09 49.78 2.69
N ARG A 785 30.27 48.71 2.68
CA ARG A 785 30.48 47.54 1.83
C ARG A 785 29.61 47.53 0.60
N ASP A 786 28.46 48.17 0.62
CA ASP A 786 27.54 48.31 -0.49
C ASP A 786 26.48 49.39 -0.25
N GLY A 787 25.73 49.78 -1.29
CA GLY A 787 24.65 50.76 -1.21
C GLY A 787 23.46 50.34 -0.36
N GLY A 788 23.23 49.04 -0.14
CA GLY A 788 22.19 48.51 0.75
C GLY A 788 22.54 48.76 2.22
N GLN A 789 23.83 48.64 2.58
CA GLN A 789 24.32 48.96 3.92
C GLN A 789 24.12 50.44 4.28
N MET A 790 24.31 51.36 3.31
CA MET A 790 24.04 52.78 3.53
C MET A 790 22.56 53.06 3.82
N ARG A 791 21.63 52.40 3.15
CA ARG A 791 20.19 52.54 3.43
C ARG A 791 19.82 52.06 4.84
N ASN A 792 20.27 50.85 5.19
CA ASN A 792 20.07 50.33 6.54
C ASN A 792 20.69 51.25 7.61
N MET A 793 21.85 51.90 7.31
CA MET A 793 22.46 52.89 8.16
C MET A 793 21.57 54.11 8.39
N TRP A 794 20.94 54.62 7.32
CA TRP A 794 19.94 55.68 7.43
C TRP A 794 18.76 55.28 8.32
N ASP A 795 18.21 54.13 8.16
CA ASP A 795 17.08 53.69 8.95
C ASP A 795 17.41 53.59 10.46
N VAL A 796 18.62 53.12 10.79
CA VAL A 796 19.12 53.09 12.17
C VAL A 796 19.42 54.49 12.70
N VAL A 797 20.11 55.31 11.93
CA VAL A 797 20.44 56.68 12.33
C VAL A 797 19.18 57.49 12.55
N ARG A 798 18.26 57.46 11.61
CA ARG A 798 16.96 58.13 11.73
C ARG A 798 16.19 57.75 12.99
N SER A 799 16.21 56.46 13.36
CA SER A 799 15.49 55.97 14.56
C SER A 799 16.15 56.39 15.89
N ARG A 800 17.43 56.84 15.86
CA ARG A 800 18.22 57.25 17.03
C ARG A 800 18.48 58.75 17.11
N MET A 801 18.02 59.53 16.11
CA MET A 801 18.07 61.00 16.15
C MET A 801 16.94 61.53 17.01
N ASP A 802 17.21 62.52 17.83
CA ASP A 802 16.22 63.15 18.75
C ASP A 802 15.18 64.00 18.00
N ALA A 803 15.41 64.32 16.73
CA ALA A 803 14.49 65.10 15.90
C ALA A 803 14.56 64.69 14.42
N PRO A 804 13.48 64.94 13.63
CA PRO A 804 13.53 64.74 12.20
C PRO A 804 14.71 65.49 11.54
N GLY A 805 15.48 64.74 10.69
CA GLY A 805 16.74 65.29 10.16
C GLY A 805 17.20 64.68 8.88
N ALA A 806 18.48 64.86 8.54
CA ALA A 806 19.05 64.34 7.31
C ALA A 806 20.44 63.73 7.53
N MET A 807 20.89 62.91 6.59
CA MET A 807 22.20 62.32 6.58
C MET A 807 22.75 62.32 5.16
N VAL A 808 24.04 62.78 5.04
CA VAL A 808 24.84 62.64 3.83
C VAL A 808 26.08 61.86 4.19
N VAL A 809 26.26 60.71 3.60
CA VAL A 809 27.39 59.83 3.85
C VAL A 809 28.09 59.43 2.55
N ALA A 810 29.40 59.32 2.68
CA ALA A 810 30.27 58.91 1.57
C ALA A 810 31.26 57.83 2.07
N GLY A 811 31.55 56.87 1.23
CA GLY A 811 32.50 55.79 1.54
C GLY A 811 33.06 55.14 0.28
N VAL A 812 33.92 54.13 0.52
CA VAL A 812 34.52 53.37 -0.59
C VAL A 812 34.07 51.94 -0.50
N ASN A 813 33.51 51.39 -1.61
CA ASN A 813 33.18 50.00 -1.78
C ASN A 813 33.99 49.41 -2.93
N ASP A 814 34.80 48.37 -2.65
CA ASP A 814 35.69 47.72 -3.64
C ASP A 814 36.53 48.72 -4.47
N GLY A 815 37.09 49.73 -3.81
CA GLY A 815 37.91 50.77 -4.45
C GLY A 815 37.12 51.84 -5.21
N LYS A 816 35.77 51.80 -5.22
CA LYS A 816 34.90 52.78 -5.88
C LYS A 816 34.13 53.62 -4.84
N PRO A 817 34.08 54.96 -5.03
CA PRO A 817 33.31 55.79 -4.15
C PRO A 817 31.80 55.59 -4.31
N VAL A 818 31.12 55.61 -3.18
CA VAL A 818 29.64 55.55 -3.08
C VAL A 818 29.16 56.67 -2.16
N LEU A 819 28.10 57.36 -2.61
CA LEU A 819 27.49 58.47 -1.91
C LEU A 819 26.03 58.15 -1.60
N MET A 820 25.54 58.60 -0.47
CA MET A 820 24.11 58.56 -0.17
C MET A 820 23.70 59.82 0.59
N ALA A 821 22.60 60.44 0.17
CA ALA A 821 21.91 61.47 0.95
C ALA A 821 20.49 60.99 1.25
N ALA A 822 20.04 61.14 2.49
CA ALA A 822 18.69 60.82 2.91
C ALA A 822 18.19 61.82 3.96
N GLY A 823 16.89 62.08 3.96
CA GLY A 823 16.25 62.99 4.92
C GLY A 823 14.81 62.63 5.15
N THR A 824 14.31 63.02 6.31
CA THR A 824 12.87 62.88 6.65
C THR A 824 12.01 63.85 5.84
N ASP A 825 10.72 63.64 5.78
CA ASP A 825 9.80 64.51 5.04
C ASP A 825 9.80 65.93 5.60
N GLU A 826 10.00 66.10 6.89
CA GLU A 826 10.15 67.39 7.57
C GLU A 826 11.44 68.12 7.17
N ALA A 827 12.58 67.40 7.08
CA ALA A 827 13.83 68.00 6.60
C ALA A 827 13.70 68.42 5.14
N VAL A 828 13.01 67.65 4.31
CA VAL A 828 12.71 68.01 2.91
C VAL A 828 11.81 69.18 2.84
N ALA A 829 10.79 69.32 3.67
CA ALA A 829 9.93 70.50 3.75
C ALA A 829 10.72 71.77 4.19
N ALA A 830 11.75 71.62 5.01
CA ALA A 830 12.68 72.66 5.45
C ALA A 830 13.78 73.00 4.42
N GLY A 831 13.75 72.38 3.21
CA GLY A 831 14.65 72.69 2.11
C GLY A 831 15.73 71.69 1.78
N PHE A 832 15.84 70.56 2.51
CA PHE A 832 16.75 69.47 2.18
C PHE A 832 16.31 68.76 0.88
N ASN A 833 17.24 68.51 -0.01
CA ASN A 833 16.94 67.81 -1.25
C ASN A 833 18.08 66.84 -1.62
N ALA A 834 17.89 65.54 -1.24
CA ALA A 834 18.89 64.52 -1.48
C ALA A 834 19.26 64.37 -2.96
N GLY A 835 18.32 64.49 -3.87
CA GLY A 835 18.60 64.37 -5.31
C GLY A 835 19.47 65.51 -5.84
N ALA A 836 19.22 66.77 -5.38
CA ALA A 836 20.04 67.92 -5.74
C ALA A 836 21.49 67.84 -5.15
N ILE A 837 21.60 67.42 -3.90
CA ILE A 837 22.88 67.26 -3.22
C ILE A 837 23.74 66.18 -3.88
N ILE A 838 23.20 64.99 -4.15
CA ILE A 838 23.87 63.90 -4.82
C ILE A 838 24.30 64.25 -6.24
N LYS A 839 23.47 65.03 -6.94
CA LYS A 839 23.80 65.54 -8.29
C LYS A 839 24.97 66.53 -8.28
N ALA A 840 25.07 67.34 -7.24
CA ALA A 840 26.16 68.29 -7.08
C ALA A 840 27.45 67.61 -6.65
N MET A 841 27.39 66.57 -5.80
CA MET A 841 28.53 65.78 -5.32
C MET A 841 29.12 64.87 -6.38
N GLY A 842 28.32 64.41 -7.35
CA GLY A 842 28.70 63.40 -8.35
C GLY A 842 29.95 63.73 -9.16
N PRO A 843 30.16 64.94 -9.69
CA PRO A 843 31.37 65.31 -10.42
C PRO A 843 32.68 65.11 -9.64
N ALA A 844 32.74 65.43 -8.35
CA ALA A 844 33.93 65.28 -7.51
C ALA A 844 34.42 63.80 -7.45
N ILE A 845 33.53 62.87 -7.47
CA ILE A 845 33.87 61.45 -7.46
C ILE A 845 33.97 60.86 -8.89
N GLN A 846 33.95 61.67 -9.92
CA GLN A 846 33.90 61.28 -11.34
C GLN A 846 32.79 60.25 -11.59
N GLY A 847 31.62 60.53 -11.05
CA GLY A 847 30.45 59.64 -11.06
C GLY A 847 29.15 60.39 -11.30
N GLY A 848 28.08 59.63 -11.12
CA GLY A 848 26.74 60.20 -11.23
C GLY A 848 25.74 59.35 -10.48
N GLY A 849 24.61 59.96 -10.18
CA GLY A 849 23.51 59.32 -9.49
C GLY A 849 22.29 60.22 -9.39
N GLY A 850 21.34 59.86 -8.57
CA GLY A 850 20.15 60.64 -8.37
C GLY A 850 19.15 59.89 -7.47
N GLY A 851 17.99 60.45 -7.32
CA GLY A 851 16.94 59.89 -6.50
C GLY A 851 15.85 60.91 -6.23
N LYS A 852 14.99 60.57 -5.27
CA LYS A 852 13.93 61.44 -4.77
C LYS A 852 14.47 62.50 -3.80
N PRO A 853 13.73 63.57 -3.53
CA PRO A 853 14.14 64.57 -2.54
C PRO A 853 14.43 63.98 -1.15
N THR A 854 13.77 62.88 -0.78
CA THR A 854 13.93 62.17 0.50
C THR A 854 15.13 61.22 0.51
N MET A 855 15.57 60.68 -0.64
CA MET A 855 16.72 59.76 -0.72
C MET A 855 17.31 59.69 -2.12
N ALA A 856 18.64 59.78 -2.20
CA ALA A 856 19.39 59.66 -3.45
C ALA A 856 20.74 59.00 -3.21
N GLN A 857 21.31 58.37 -4.25
CA GLN A 857 22.60 57.67 -4.22
C GLN A 857 23.38 57.95 -5.50
N ALA A 858 24.70 57.95 -5.38
CA ALA A 858 25.62 58.00 -6.52
C ALA A 858 26.80 57.03 -6.34
N GLY A 859 27.35 56.61 -7.45
CA GLY A 859 28.62 55.88 -7.50
C GLY A 859 29.56 56.57 -8.48
N GLY A 860 30.88 56.36 -8.24
CA GLY A 860 31.90 57.05 -9.07
C GLY A 860 33.13 56.17 -9.29
N LYS A 861 34.17 56.80 -9.88
CA LYS A 861 35.46 56.15 -10.19
C LYS A 861 36.62 56.72 -9.41
N ASN A 862 36.46 57.93 -8.83
CA ASN A 862 37.54 58.64 -8.12
C ASN A 862 37.26 58.62 -6.60
N PRO A 863 37.89 57.69 -5.79
CA PRO A 863 37.71 57.64 -4.36
C PRO A 863 38.39 58.84 -3.60
N ASP A 864 39.37 59.46 -4.21
CA ASP A 864 40.07 60.63 -3.60
C ASP A 864 39.18 61.88 -3.63
N GLY A 865 38.15 61.92 -4.44
CA GLY A 865 37.17 63.00 -4.50
C GLY A 865 36.10 62.98 -3.43
N ILE A 866 36.10 62.03 -2.51
CA ILE A 866 35.05 61.86 -1.46
C ILE A 866 35.00 63.07 -0.53
N ASP A 867 36.18 63.58 -0.11
CA ASP A 867 36.28 64.69 0.86
C ASP A 867 35.78 65.97 0.20
N GLU A 868 36.11 66.19 -1.10
CA GLU A 868 35.55 67.30 -1.91
C GLU A 868 34.05 67.19 -2.07
N ALA A 869 33.55 65.96 -2.32
CA ALA A 869 32.13 65.73 -2.41
C ALA A 869 31.37 66.04 -1.11
N LEU A 870 31.89 65.61 0.03
CA LEU A 870 31.35 65.95 1.35
C LEU A 870 31.39 67.46 1.65
N GLU A 871 32.41 68.17 1.19
CA GLU A 871 32.52 69.65 1.33
C GLU A 871 31.46 70.37 0.46
N ILE A 872 31.20 69.87 -0.74
CA ILE A 872 30.07 70.34 -1.57
C ILE A 872 28.78 70.18 -0.82
N ALA A 873 28.52 69.01 -0.20
CA ALA A 873 27.32 68.78 0.60
C ALA A 873 27.23 69.73 1.79
N ARG A 874 28.36 70.02 2.50
CA ARG A 874 28.42 71.01 3.59
C ARG A 874 28.02 72.41 3.13
N ASN A 875 28.61 72.84 2.06
CA ASN A 875 28.30 74.16 1.47
C ASN A 875 26.90 74.37 0.97
N MET A 876 26.22 73.26 0.68
CA MET A 876 24.82 73.29 0.24
C MET A 876 23.83 73.22 1.40
N ILE A 877 24.21 72.70 2.54
CA ILE A 877 23.30 72.41 3.65
C ILE A 877 23.56 73.32 4.86
N LEU A 878 24.84 73.60 5.18
CA LEU A 878 25.30 74.39 6.28
C LEU A 878 25.67 75.74 5.81
#